data_317147302b0d8aed1e06ef6052f6e40c
#
_entry.id   317147302b0d8aed1e06ef6052f6e40c
#
_cell.length_a   1.000
_cell.length_b   1.000
_cell.length_c   1.000
_cell.angle_alpha   90.00
_cell.angle_beta   90.00
_cell.angle_gamma   90.00
#
_symmetry.space_group_name_H-M   'P 1'
#
loop_
_entity.id
_entity.type
_entity.pdbx_description
1 polymer ?
#
loop_
_entity_poly.entity_id
_entity_poly.type
_entity_poly.pdbx_seq_one_letter_code
_entity_poly.pdbx_strand_id
1 'polypeptide(L)'
;MRIEQESDGVSASTKHLVFAYYVTGHGFGHATRVIEVVRHLIHAGHDVHVVTGAPDFVFTSEIQSPRLIIRRVLLDCGAVQADALTVDRLASLSKYSETAVKPRAQILAQETEWLNSIKADLVVSDVVPVACRAAADAGIRSVCVTNFSWDFIYAEYVMAAGLHFRSIVWQIAEDYSHCEFLIRLPGYCPMPAFRDIIDVPLVVRRLHKSAKEVKKELGVTDDVKLVILNFGGQPSGLKLKEEFLPPGWLCLVCGASEHVDLPPNFIKLAKDAYTPDIIAASDCMLGKIGYGTVSEALAYKCPFVFVRRDYFNEEPFLRNMLESHQGGVEMIRRDLLTGHWRPYLERAISLKPCYEAGIDGGEVAAHILQETAFGKNYASDKLSGARRLRDAIVLGYQLQRAPGRDITIPEWYATAENQLGHTTPGSPMDDGSTAFSPDFENFDILHGDIQGLPDTVAFLQSLSELQEKHTRRERKAAANVFNWEEEVFVTRAPGRLDVMGGIADYSGSLVLQMPIKEACHVALQRIHPSKHRLWKHAEARQNDKGGSPTAVLQIVSYGSELSNRSPTFDMDLSDFMDGDKPISYEQARMYFAKDPSQKWAAYVAGAFLVLMIELGVQFEDSISMLVSSAVPEGKGVSSSASVEVASMSAITAAHGLNISPRDLAILCQKVGLYAVENHIVGAPCGVMDQMASACGEANKLLAMICQPAEIVGLVDIPSHIRVWGLDSGIRHSVGGADYGSVRIGAFMGMKMIKAKASEELSELCAANGLNYDEVEQDDIELLKQEASLDYLCNFPPHRFEALYAKAIPETTDGETFLEKYEDHNDPVTVIDQKRTYGVRASTMHPIYENFRVKTFKALLTSASSNYQLTTLGELLYQCHYSYSACGLGSDGTDRLVHLVQELQHSAESKAEGGTLFGAKITGGGSGGTVCAIGRNCLKSSEHIFEVQQRYKKATGYLPFLFEGSSPGAGKFGYLKIRRRATPKKANAGGDDAAVTMENKS
;
A
#
# COMPACT_ATOMS: atom_id res chain seq x y z
N MET A 1 8.20 2.42 26.76
CA MET A 1 7.50 2.68 28.03
C MET A 1 8.46 2.27 29.14
N ARG A 2 9.05 3.17 29.86
CA ARG A 2 9.86 2.82 31.05
C ARG A 2 8.89 2.41 32.13
N ILE A 3 9.00 1.19 32.60
CA ILE A 3 8.29 0.70 33.78
C ILE A 3 9.07 1.24 34.98
N GLU A 4 8.48 2.16 35.74
CA GLU A 4 8.98 2.55 37.05
C GLU A 4 8.83 1.36 37.99
N GLN A 5 9.93 0.99 38.61
CA GLN A 5 9.95 -0.04 39.66
C GLN A 5 9.28 0.51 40.92
N GLU A 6 8.05 0.13 41.18
CA GLU A 6 7.52 0.15 42.55
C GLU A 6 8.00 -1.09 43.30
N SER A 7 8.90 -0.86 44.24
CA SER A 7 9.36 -1.86 45.20
C SER A 7 8.33 -1.97 46.34
N ASP A 8 7.42 -2.91 46.18
CA ASP A 8 6.68 -3.40 47.38
C ASP A 8 7.01 -4.89 47.56
N GLY A 9 7.71 -5.16 48.65
CA GLY A 9 8.09 -6.48 49.05
C GLY A 9 6.90 -7.31 49.50
N VAL A 10 6.46 -8.22 48.64
CA VAL A 10 5.68 -9.41 49.00
C VAL A 10 6.37 -10.59 48.31
N SER A 11 6.95 -11.46 49.11
CA SER A 11 7.42 -12.79 48.70
C SER A 11 6.23 -13.57 48.14
N ALA A 12 5.94 -13.40 46.86
CA ALA A 12 5.05 -14.27 46.13
C ALA A 12 5.80 -15.56 45.82
N SER A 13 5.34 -16.71 46.33
CA SER A 13 5.75 -18.02 45.83
C SER A 13 5.50 -18.04 44.32
N THR A 14 6.55 -18.03 43.51
CA THR A 14 6.44 -18.04 42.04
C THR A 14 5.83 -19.39 41.63
N LYS A 15 4.56 -19.40 41.25
CA LYS A 15 3.91 -20.58 40.70
C LYS A 15 4.72 -21.05 39.50
N HIS A 16 5.12 -22.30 39.51
CA HIS A 16 5.77 -22.93 38.37
C HIS A 16 4.81 -23.05 37.19
N LEU A 17 5.21 -22.65 35.99
CA LEU A 17 4.42 -22.68 34.78
C LEU A 17 5.02 -23.62 33.73
N VAL A 18 4.16 -24.13 32.84
CA VAL A 18 4.51 -24.98 31.71
C VAL A 18 4.12 -24.26 30.40
N PHE A 19 5.11 -23.95 29.59
CA PHE A 19 4.93 -23.33 28.30
C PHE A 19 5.08 -24.35 27.16
N ALA A 20 4.16 -24.34 26.20
CA ALA A 20 4.32 -25.06 24.94
C ALA A 20 4.68 -24.05 23.84
N TYR A 21 5.94 -24.01 23.43
CA TYR A 21 6.48 -23.04 22.46
C TYR A 21 6.65 -23.70 21.10
N TYR A 22 5.76 -23.34 20.15
CA TYR A 22 5.78 -23.86 18.80
C TYR A 22 6.62 -22.99 17.89
N VAL A 23 7.52 -23.60 17.13
CA VAL A 23 8.48 -22.93 16.25
C VAL A 23 8.52 -23.63 14.92
N THR A 24 8.40 -22.88 13.82
CA THR A 24 8.57 -23.45 12.47
C THR A 24 9.96 -24.09 12.32
N GLY A 25 10.00 -25.26 11.70
CA GLY A 25 11.24 -26.00 11.46
C GLY A 25 12.06 -25.49 10.27
N HIS A 26 11.60 -24.47 9.56
CA HIS A 26 12.22 -23.98 8.35
C HIS A 26 13.20 -22.83 8.59
N GLY A 27 14.49 -23.13 8.38
CA GLY A 27 15.57 -22.18 8.59
C GLY A 27 15.85 -21.91 10.08
N PHE A 28 17.11 -21.58 10.39
CA PHE A 28 17.51 -21.33 11.78
C PHE A 28 17.07 -19.96 12.32
N GLY A 29 16.62 -19.06 11.44
CA GLY A 29 16.27 -17.69 11.84
C GLY A 29 15.13 -17.58 12.87
N HIS A 30 14.13 -18.46 12.79
CA HIS A 30 13.07 -18.55 13.78
C HIS A 30 13.57 -19.13 15.10
N ALA A 31 14.23 -20.27 15.03
CA ALA A 31 14.76 -20.95 16.20
C ALA A 31 15.72 -20.03 17.00
N THR A 32 16.59 -19.26 16.34
CA THR A 32 17.56 -18.38 17.00
C THR A 32 16.90 -17.26 17.80
N ARG A 33 15.80 -16.65 17.32
CA ARG A 33 15.11 -15.62 18.10
C ARG A 33 14.28 -16.20 19.26
N VAL A 34 13.73 -17.39 19.05
CA VAL A 34 12.97 -18.10 20.10
C VAL A 34 13.85 -18.51 21.28
N ILE A 35 15.11 -18.89 21.03
CA ILE A 35 16.09 -19.25 22.06
C ILE A 35 16.15 -18.18 23.13
N GLU A 36 16.18 -16.91 22.77
CA GLU A 36 16.34 -15.83 23.74
C GLU A 36 15.10 -15.68 24.63
N VAL A 37 13.91 -15.78 24.09
CA VAL A 37 12.66 -15.76 24.85
C VAL A 37 12.59 -16.98 25.78
N VAL A 38 12.88 -18.18 25.25
CA VAL A 38 12.90 -19.44 26.01
C VAL A 38 13.92 -19.40 27.16
N ARG A 39 15.08 -18.81 26.92
CA ARG A 39 16.13 -18.64 27.94
C ARG A 39 15.62 -17.86 29.13
N HIS A 40 14.91 -16.77 28.92
CA HIS A 40 14.32 -15.94 29.98
C HIS A 40 13.23 -16.68 30.74
N LEU A 41 12.34 -17.43 30.04
CA LEU A 41 11.32 -18.26 30.71
C LEU A 41 11.92 -19.35 31.60
N ILE A 42 12.96 -20.03 31.12
CA ILE A 42 13.68 -21.05 31.89
C ILE A 42 14.43 -20.44 33.08
N HIS A 43 15.05 -19.28 32.91
CA HIS A 43 15.69 -18.53 33.99
C HIS A 43 14.73 -18.12 35.09
N ALA A 44 13.48 -17.82 34.72
CA ALA A 44 12.41 -17.53 35.65
C ALA A 44 11.86 -18.79 36.37
N GLY A 45 12.41 -19.97 36.08
CA GLY A 45 12.08 -21.23 36.75
C GLY A 45 10.93 -22.03 36.14
N HIS A 46 10.57 -21.77 34.89
CA HIS A 46 9.45 -22.42 34.19
C HIS A 46 9.94 -23.55 33.28
N ASP A 47 9.08 -24.52 32.99
CA ASP A 47 9.33 -25.57 32.04
C ASP A 47 8.86 -25.12 30.65
N VAL A 48 9.71 -25.32 29.64
CA VAL A 48 9.41 -24.92 28.27
C VAL A 48 9.56 -26.12 27.33
N HIS A 49 8.44 -26.54 26.76
CA HIS A 49 8.39 -27.55 25.72
C HIS A 49 8.48 -26.86 24.35
N VAL A 50 9.63 -26.98 23.69
CA VAL A 50 9.82 -26.46 22.32
C VAL A 50 9.36 -27.50 21.32
N VAL A 51 8.31 -27.16 20.56
CA VAL A 51 7.69 -28.03 19.52
C VAL A 51 8.15 -27.55 18.15
N THR A 52 8.96 -28.36 17.47
CA THR A 52 9.60 -27.92 16.22
C THR A 52 10.08 -29.08 15.36
N GLY A 53 10.21 -28.85 14.06
CA GLY A 53 10.95 -29.71 13.12
C GLY A 53 12.44 -29.41 13.05
N ALA A 54 12.93 -28.35 13.70
CA ALA A 54 14.35 -27.97 13.69
C ALA A 54 15.22 -28.98 14.49
N PRO A 55 16.53 -29.12 14.16
CA PRO A 55 17.43 -30.00 14.90
C PRO A 55 17.62 -29.54 16.34
N ASP A 56 17.71 -30.51 17.30
CA ASP A 56 17.83 -30.22 18.74
C ASP A 56 19.05 -29.35 19.08
N PHE A 57 20.18 -29.56 18.38
CA PHE A 57 21.41 -28.85 18.65
C PHE A 57 21.25 -27.34 18.60
N VAL A 58 20.30 -26.82 17.80
CA VAL A 58 20.05 -25.37 17.71
C VAL A 58 19.64 -24.78 19.06
N PHE A 59 18.91 -25.54 19.87
CA PHE A 59 18.47 -25.12 21.20
C PHE A 59 19.41 -25.61 22.31
N THR A 60 19.87 -26.86 22.23
CA THR A 60 20.66 -27.50 23.30
C THR A 60 22.08 -26.99 23.36
N SER A 61 22.65 -26.45 22.26
CA SER A 61 23.95 -25.76 22.29
C SER A 61 23.88 -24.44 23.07
N GLU A 62 22.74 -23.83 23.14
CA GLU A 62 22.53 -22.51 23.73
C GLU A 62 21.94 -22.56 25.16
N ILE A 63 21.14 -23.55 25.45
CA ILE A 63 20.42 -23.70 26.71
C ILE A 63 20.60 -25.11 27.21
N GLN A 64 21.44 -25.27 28.25
CA GLN A 64 21.65 -26.52 28.96
C GLN A 64 20.85 -26.50 30.27
N SER A 65 19.58 -26.92 30.20
CA SER A 65 18.71 -26.96 31.34
C SER A 65 17.75 -28.18 31.26
N PRO A 66 17.48 -28.87 32.38
CA PRO A 66 16.47 -29.94 32.42
C PRO A 66 15.05 -29.43 32.20
N ARG A 67 14.84 -28.11 32.26
CA ARG A 67 13.56 -27.42 32.00
C ARG A 67 13.31 -27.16 30.52
N LEU A 68 14.30 -27.37 29.67
CA LEU A 68 14.14 -27.33 28.21
C LEU A 68 13.80 -28.74 27.73
N ILE A 69 12.61 -28.92 27.17
CA ILE A 69 12.14 -30.18 26.60
C ILE A 69 11.86 -29.99 25.13
N ILE A 70 12.52 -30.74 24.25
CA ILE A 70 12.32 -30.60 22.80
C ILE A 70 11.42 -31.73 22.31
N ARG A 71 10.34 -31.36 21.62
CA ARG A 71 9.43 -32.29 20.94
C ARG A 71 9.52 -32.07 19.44
N ARG A 72 10.00 -33.08 18.74
CA ARG A 72 10.12 -33.05 17.28
C ARG A 72 8.79 -33.40 16.59
N VAL A 73 8.18 -32.39 15.96
CA VAL A 73 6.97 -32.55 15.15
C VAL A 73 7.05 -31.62 13.95
N LEU A 74 6.61 -32.10 12.79
CA LEU A 74 6.50 -31.31 11.57
C LEU A 74 5.06 -30.83 11.42
N LEU A 75 4.81 -29.55 11.63
CA LEU A 75 3.48 -28.93 11.64
C LEU A 75 3.27 -27.93 10.48
N ASP A 76 4.35 -27.48 9.88
CA ASP A 76 4.35 -26.59 8.72
C ASP A 76 5.51 -26.90 7.78
N CYS A 77 5.61 -26.19 6.66
CA CYS A 77 6.70 -26.39 5.73
C CYS A 77 7.50 -25.12 5.39
N GLY A 78 7.06 -23.97 5.83
CA GLY A 78 7.71 -22.70 5.49
C GLY A 78 7.73 -22.40 4.01
N ALA A 79 8.72 -21.62 3.55
CA ALA A 79 8.94 -21.28 2.15
C ALA A 79 9.98 -22.23 1.54
N VAL A 80 9.59 -22.98 0.52
CA VAL A 80 10.50 -23.87 -0.25
C VAL A 80 11.42 -23.01 -1.09
N GLN A 81 12.72 -23.25 -0.98
CA GLN A 81 13.76 -22.48 -1.68
C GLN A 81 14.11 -23.19 -3.00
N ALA A 82 14.08 -22.46 -4.12
CA ALA A 82 14.65 -22.92 -5.40
C ALA A 82 16.20 -22.78 -5.39
N ASP A 83 16.69 -21.69 -4.79
CA ASP A 83 18.11 -21.45 -4.47
C ASP A 83 18.21 -20.55 -3.22
N ALA A 84 19.42 -20.15 -2.80
CA ALA A 84 19.63 -19.36 -1.60
C ALA A 84 18.89 -18.01 -1.59
N LEU A 85 18.53 -17.48 -2.77
CA LEU A 85 17.92 -16.16 -2.97
C LEU A 85 16.54 -16.21 -3.60
N THR A 86 16.06 -17.37 -4.05
CA THR A 86 14.78 -17.49 -4.80
C THR A 86 13.85 -18.49 -4.12
N VAL A 87 12.59 -18.09 -3.91
CA VAL A 87 11.55 -18.96 -3.36
C VAL A 87 10.72 -19.58 -4.50
N ASP A 88 10.46 -20.88 -4.40
CA ASP A 88 9.46 -21.57 -5.23
C ASP A 88 8.08 -21.47 -4.58
N ARG A 89 7.25 -20.56 -5.10
CA ARG A 89 5.92 -20.25 -4.56
C ARG A 89 4.95 -21.43 -4.71
N LEU A 90 4.96 -22.10 -5.85
CA LEU A 90 4.08 -23.25 -6.11
C LEU A 90 4.47 -24.45 -5.25
N ALA A 91 5.76 -24.79 -5.18
CA ALA A 91 6.25 -25.87 -4.34
C ALA A 91 5.97 -25.59 -2.86
N SER A 92 6.05 -24.34 -2.41
CA SER A 92 5.72 -23.95 -1.04
C SER A 92 4.25 -24.24 -0.69
N LEU A 93 3.31 -23.80 -1.52
CA LEU A 93 1.87 -24.04 -1.30
C LEU A 93 1.49 -25.52 -1.42
N SER A 94 2.05 -26.22 -2.41
CA SER A 94 1.83 -27.67 -2.59
C SER A 94 2.32 -28.45 -1.37
N LYS A 95 3.53 -28.15 -0.88
CA LYS A 95 4.10 -28.79 0.30
C LYS A 95 3.33 -28.47 1.57
N TYR A 96 2.88 -27.23 1.75
CA TYR A 96 2.03 -26.86 2.89
C TYR A 96 0.69 -27.62 2.86
N SER A 97 0.09 -27.78 1.68
CA SER A 97 -1.11 -28.60 1.50
C SER A 97 -0.90 -30.05 1.97
N GLU A 98 0.26 -30.64 1.65
CA GLU A 98 0.61 -32.00 2.06
C GLU A 98 0.92 -32.12 3.55
N THR A 99 1.64 -31.17 4.10
CA THR A 99 2.18 -31.22 5.46
C THR A 99 1.17 -30.79 6.52
N ALA A 100 0.37 -29.74 6.24
CA ALA A 100 -0.50 -29.11 7.23
C ALA A 100 -2.00 -29.23 6.91
N VAL A 101 -2.40 -29.18 5.62
CA VAL A 101 -3.82 -29.16 5.24
C VAL A 101 -4.41 -30.55 5.21
N LYS A 102 -3.80 -31.50 4.48
CA LYS A 102 -4.31 -32.88 4.35
C LYS A 102 -4.37 -33.61 5.70
N PRO A 103 -3.31 -33.60 6.54
CA PRO A 103 -3.33 -34.29 7.83
C PRO A 103 -3.92 -33.45 8.98
N ARG A 104 -4.54 -32.30 8.71
CA ARG A 104 -4.97 -31.33 9.70
C ARG A 104 -5.79 -31.88 10.85
N ALA A 105 -6.79 -32.72 10.56
CA ALA A 105 -7.65 -33.29 11.60
C ALA A 105 -6.85 -34.16 12.58
N GLN A 106 -5.89 -34.94 12.05
CA GLN A 106 -5.00 -35.76 12.84
C GLN A 106 -4.04 -34.91 13.67
N ILE A 107 -3.45 -33.86 13.08
CA ILE A 107 -2.57 -32.93 13.78
C ILE A 107 -3.31 -32.27 14.95
N LEU A 108 -4.49 -31.70 14.73
CA LEU A 108 -5.27 -31.06 15.79
C LEU A 108 -5.61 -32.01 16.93
N ALA A 109 -6.05 -33.25 16.62
CA ALA A 109 -6.37 -34.24 17.66
C ALA A 109 -5.12 -34.58 18.49
N GLN A 110 -3.97 -34.84 17.85
CA GLN A 110 -2.72 -35.18 18.51
C GLN A 110 -2.18 -34.03 19.37
N GLU A 111 -2.20 -32.80 18.83
CA GLU A 111 -1.69 -31.63 19.56
C GLU A 111 -2.59 -31.26 20.73
N THR A 112 -3.92 -31.32 20.57
CA THR A 112 -4.86 -31.09 21.67
C THR A 112 -4.69 -32.10 22.80
N GLU A 113 -4.57 -33.39 22.49
CA GLU A 113 -4.30 -34.44 23.46
C GLU A 113 -2.97 -34.22 24.20
N TRP A 114 -1.92 -33.92 23.44
CA TRP A 114 -0.59 -33.68 24.00
C TRP A 114 -0.53 -32.44 24.91
N LEU A 115 -1.12 -31.32 24.49
CA LEU A 115 -1.18 -30.07 25.26
C LEU A 115 -1.88 -30.31 26.62
N ASN A 116 -2.96 -31.07 26.62
CA ASN A 116 -3.66 -31.48 27.86
C ASN A 116 -2.80 -32.41 28.69
N SER A 117 -2.04 -33.33 28.08
CA SER A 117 -1.18 -34.29 28.81
C SER A 117 -0.05 -33.62 29.58
N ILE A 118 0.57 -32.57 29.04
CA ILE A 118 1.61 -31.78 29.71
C ILE A 118 1.05 -30.68 30.62
N LYS A 119 -0.26 -30.47 30.60
CA LYS A 119 -0.95 -29.41 31.37
C LYS A 119 -0.34 -28.02 31.07
N ALA A 120 -0.19 -27.68 29.81
CA ALA A 120 0.36 -26.38 29.39
C ALA A 120 -0.46 -25.22 29.95
N ASP A 121 0.19 -24.26 30.61
CA ASP A 121 -0.44 -23.04 31.12
C ASP A 121 -0.62 -22.00 29.98
N LEU A 122 0.27 -22.00 28.98
CA LEU A 122 0.22 -21.10 27.82
C LEU A 122 0.86 -21.75 26.59
N VAL A 123 0.24 -21.56 25.45
CA VAL A 123 0.81 -21.89 24.14
C VAL A 123 1.42 -20.63 23.54
N VAL A 124 2.65 -20.72 23.05
CA VAL A 124 3.33 -19.65 22.34
C VAL A 124 3.62 -20.13 20.91
N SER A 125 3.32 -19.31 19.91
CA SER A 125 3.55 -19.66 18.50
C SER A 125 4.48 -18.66 17.82
N ASP A 126 5.60 -19.16 17.31
CA ASP A 126 6.42 -18.44 16.33
C ASP A 126 6.07 -18.96 14.94
N VAL A 127 5.12 -18.28 14.30
CA VAL A 127 4.56 -18.52 12.95
C VAL A 127 4.00 -19.92 12.67
N VAL A 128 3.61 -20.70 13.66
CA VAL A 128 2.96 -22.02 13.49
C VAL A 128 1.45 -21.86 13.66
N PRO A 129 0.64 -21.72 12.58
CA PRO A 129 -0.77 -21.35 12.68
C PRO A 129 -1.60 -22.36 13.48
N VAL A 130 -1.41 -23.66 13.19
CA VAL A 130 -2.18 -24.77 13.80
C VAL A 130 -2.03 -24.81 15.32
N ALA A 131 -0.95 -24.26 15.89
CA ALA A 131 -0.73 -24.20 17.34
C ALA A 131 -1.79 -23.33 18.04
N CYS A 132 -2.19 -22.20 17.44
CA CYS A 132 -3.23 -21.34 18.01
C CYS A 132 -4.59 -22.04 18.00
N ARG A 133 -4.90 -22.77 16.96
CA ARG A 133 -6.12 -23.56 16.88
C ARG A 133 -6.13 -24.72 17.87
N ALA A 134 -5.05 -25.49 17.93
CA ALA A 134 -4.92 -26.61 18.87
C ALA A 134 -5.03 -26.13 20.34
N ALA A 135 -4.45 -24.96 20.66
CA ALA A 135 -4.58 -24.34 21.97
C ALA A 135 -6.06 -24.03 22.30
N ALA A 136 -6.78 -23.40 21.36
CA ALA A 136 -8.20 -23.10 21.51
C ALA A 136 -9.04 -24.36 21.68
N ASP A 137 -8.77 -25.42 20.90
CA ASP A 137 -9.46 -26.71 21.02
C ASP A 137 -9.15 -27.41 22.36
N ALA A 138 -7.97 -27.18 22.95
CA ALA A 138 -7.59 -27.65 24.29
C ALA A 138 -8.10 -26.75 25.44
N GLY A 139 -8.71 -25.60 25.13
CA GLY A 139 -9.13 -24.63 26.17
C GLY A 139 -7.97 -23.87 26.81
N ILE A 140 -6.80 -23.80 26.14
CA ILE A 140 -5.59 -23.14 26.60
C ILE A 140 -5.41 -21.83 25.87
N ARG A 141 -4.99 -20.77 26.56
CA ARG A 141 -4.67 -19.48 25.94
C ARG A 141 -3.45 -19.60 25.05
N SER A 142 -3.40 -18.82 23.96
CA SER A 142 -2.24 -18.77 23.09
C SER A 142 -1.83 -17.35 22.73
N VAL A 143 -0.52 -17.13 22.49
CA VAL A 143 0.07 -15.86 22.09
C VAL A 143 1.02 -16.11 20.94
N CYS A 144 1.01 -15.25 19.91
CA CYS A 144 1.99 -15.29 18.82
C CYS A 144 3.13 -14.31 19.08
N VAL A 145 4.37 -14.71 18.71
CA VAL A 145 5.57 -13.87 18.79
C VAL A 145 6.25 -13.88 17.42
N THR A 146 6.08 -12.85 16.59
CA THR A 146 6.62 -12.84 15.25
C THR A 146 6.67 -11.45 14.60
N ASN A 147 7.39 -11.35 13.48
CA ASN A 147 7.43 -10.17 12.61
C ASN A 147 6.64 -10.36 11.29
N PHE A 148 6.22 -11.56 10.96
CA PHE A 148 5.36 -11.84 9.80
C PHE A 148 4.38 -12.98 10.08
N SER A 149 3.42 -13.21 9.17
CA SER A 149 2.47 -14.32 9.25
C SER A 149 2.35 -15.03 7.90
N TRP A 150 2.10 -16.35 7.92
CA TRP A 150 2.04 -17.16 6.69
C TRP A 150 0.83 -16.82 5.81
N ASP A 151 -0.26 -16.32 6.37
CA ASP A 151 -1.39 -15.81 5.58
C ASP A 151 -0.97 -14.64 4.69
N PHE A 152 -0.16 -13.71 5.20
CA PHE A 152 0.40 -12.61 4.42
C PHE A 152 1.41 -13.10 3.37
N ILE A 153 2.33 -13.97 3.74
CA ILE A 153 3.36 -14.50 2.82
C ILE A 153 2.70 -15.31 1.69
N TYR A 154 1.81 -16.24 2.04
CA TYR A 154 1.20 -17.14 1.06
C TYR A 154 0.11 -16.47 0.22
N ALA A 155 -0.48 -15.37 0.66
CA ALA A 155 -1.41 -14.60 -0.16
C ALA A 155 -0.78 -14.14 -1.49
N GLU A 156 0.49 -13.70 -1.46
CA GLU A 156 1.23 -13.38 -2.68
C GLU A 156 1.58 -14.62 -3.52
N TYR A 157 1.92 -15.73 -2.86
CA TYR A 157 2.22 -16.98 -3.57
C TYR A 157 1.01 -17.51 -4.35
N VAL A 158 -0.19 -17.39 -3.78
CA VAL A 158 -1.45 -17.77 -4.43
C VAL A 158 -1.68 -16.99 -5.72
N MET A 159 -1.33 -15.70 -5.76
CA MET A 159 -1.48 -14.89 -6.98
C MET A 159 -0.64 -15.42 -8.16
N ALA A 160 0.48 -16.06 -7.87
CA ALA A 160 1.36 -16.62 -8.89
C ALA A 160 1.13 -18.13 -9.16
N ALA A 161 0.77 -18.90 -8.13
CA ALA A 161 0.60 -20.35 -8.20
C ALA A 161 -0.82 -20.80 -8.59
N GLY A 162 -1.81 -19.90 -8.46
CA GLY A 162 -3.20 -20.13 -8.81
C GLY A 162 -4.18 -20.00 -7.64
N LEU A 163 -5.33 -19.42 -7.91
CA LEU A 163 -6.36 -19.08 -6.90
C LEU A 163 -6.99 -20.30 -6.20
N HIS A 164 -6.78 -21.50 -6.69
CA HIS A 164 -7.26 -22.71 -6.04
C HIS A 164 -6.57 -23.01 -4.70
N PHE A 165 -5.40 -22.41 -4.44
CA PHE A 165 -4.70 -22.48 -3.16
C PHE A 165 -5.18 -21.48 -2.11
N ARG A 166 -6.07 -20.55 -2.43
CA ARG A 166 -6.49 -19.47 -1.52
C ARG A 166 -7.11 -19.96 -0.21
N SER A 167 -7.72 -21.16 -0.21
CA SER A 167 -8.26 -21.80 1.01
C SER A 167 -7.18 -22.04 2.07
N ILE A 168 -5.92 -22.21 1.67
CA ILE A 168 -4.78 -22.34 2.58
C ILE A 168 -4.58 -21.03 3.36
N VAL A 169 -4.59 -19.91 2.66
CA VAL A 169 -4.42 -18.57 3.27
C VAL A 169 -5.51 -18.30 4.29
N TRP A 170 -6.76 -18.58 3.93
CA TRP A 170 -7.90 -18.37 4.82
C TRP A 170 -7.86 -19.26 6.05
N GLN A 171 -7.46 -20.52 5.89
CA GLN A 171 -7.30 -21.45 6.99
C GLN A 171 -6.21 -20.97 7.97
N ILE A 172 -5.07 -20.51 7.46
CA ILE A 172 -3.97 -19.97 8.26
C ILE A 172 -4.43 -18.75 9.05
N ALA A 173 -5.14 -17.81 8.41
CA ALA A 173 -5.67 -16.63 9.07
C ALA A 173 -6.70 -16.98 10.16
N GLU A 174 -7.57 -17.97 9.92
CA GLU A 174 -8.49 -18.50 10.93
C GLU A 174 -7.74 -19.07 12.13
N ASP A 175 -6.69 -19.84 11.88
CA ASP A 175 -5.90 -20.43 12.95
C ASP A 175 -5.26 -19.35 13.85
N TYR A 176 -4.63 -18.34 13.26
CA TYR A 176 -4.07 -17.23 14.01
C TYR A 176 -5.11 -16.41 14.77
N SER A 177 -6.36 -16.35 14.28
CA SER A 177 -7.42 -15.59 14.95
C SER A 177 -7.79 -16.11 16.33
N HIS A 178 -7.39 -17.35 16.67
CA HIS A 178 -7.62 -17.97 17.98
C HIS A 178 -6.62 -17.51 19.05
N CYS A 179 -5.52 -16.84 18.70
CA CYS A 179 -4.61 -16.31 19.70
C CYS A 179 -5.15 -15.04 20.38
N GLU A 180 -4.75 -14.82 21.62
CA GLU A 180 -5.16 -13.66 22.43
C GLU A 180 -4.65 -12.36 21.81
N PHE A 181 -3.37 -12.31 21.51
CA PHE A 181 -2.68 -11.17 20.88
C PHE A 181 -1.37 -11.59 20.23
N LEU A 182 -0.80 -10.65 19.48
CA LEU A 182 0.51 -10.76 18.86
C LEU A 182 1.53 -9.93 19.62
N ILE A 183 2.63 -10.54 20.06
CA ILE A 183 3.87 -9.83 20.39
C ILE A 183 4.60 -9.59 19.08
N ARG A 184 4.59 -8.34 18.63
CA ARG A 184 5.07 -7.98 17.31
C ARG A 184 6.53 -7.51 17.37
N LEU A 185 7.38 -8.19 16.60
CA LEU A 185 8.80 -7.90 16.50
C LEU A 185 9.06 -6.78 15.47
N PRO A 186 10.10 -5.94 15.64
CA PRO A 186 10.47 -4.88 14.69
C PRO A 186 10.73 -5.40 13.27
N GLY A 187 10.54 -4.57 12.26
CA GLY A 187 10.64 -4.99 10.86
C GLY A 187 9.49 -5.89 10.40
N TYR A 188 8.34 -5.68 10.99
CA TYR A 188 7.15 -6.50 10.77
C TYR A 188 6.45 -6.23 9.44
N CYS A 189 5.85 -7.28 8.90
CA CYS A 189 4.88 -7.23 7.81
C CYS A 189 3.47 -6.86 8.30
N PRO A 190 2.53 -6.49 7.41
CA PRO A 190 1.11 -6.53 7.71
C PRO A 190 0.69 -7.93 8.15
N MET A 191 0.03 -8.03 9.29
CA MET A 191 -0.44 -9.29 9.86
C MET A 191 -1.91 -9.15 10.22
N PRO A 192 -2.82 -9.18 9.24
CA PRO A 192 -4.23 -8.82 9.42
C PRO A 192 -5.01 -9.84 10.27
N ALA A 193 -4.52 -11.07 10.40
CA ALA A 193 -5.17 -12.12 11.18
C ALA A 193 -5.16 -11.87 12.70
N PHE A 194 -4.27 -11.00 13.20
CA PHE A 194 -4.15 -10.76 14.64
C PHE A 194 -5.01 -9.57 15.09
N ARG A 195 -5.74 -9.77 16.19
CA ARG A 195 -6.68 -8.78 16.74
C ARG A 195 -6.00 -7.69 17.55
N ASP A 196 -5.19 -8.08 18.53
CA ASP A 196 -4.43 -7.17 19.39
C ASP A 196 -2.95 -7.34 19.18
N ILE A 197 -2.19 -6.25 19.38
CA ILE A 197 -0.75 -6.23 19.12
C ILE A 197 -0.04 -5.50 20.25
N ILE A 198 1.07 -6.08 20.69
CA ILE A 198 2.02 -5.47 21.62
C ILE A 198 3.38 -5.40 20.92
N ASP A 199 3.92 -4.22 20.76
CA ASP A 199 5.26 -4.03 20.18
C ASP A 199 6.33 -4.20 21.26
N VAL A 200 7.40 -4.94 20.90
CA VAL A 200 8.57 -5.14 21.76
C VAL A 200 9.86 -4.70 21.05
N PRO A 201 10.96 -4.46 21.77
CA PRO A 201 12.26 -4.21 21.16
C PRO A 201 12.78 -5.38 20.32
N LEU A 202 13.98 -5.23 19.72
CA LEU A 202 14.61 -6.34 18.97
C LEU A 202 14.87 -7.54 19.89
N VAL A 203 14.55 -8.73 19.39
CA VAL A 203 14.92 -9.99 20.00
C VAL A 203 16.20 -10.49 19.35
N VAL A 204 17.31 -10.42 20.07
CA VAL A 204 18.62 -10.82 19.59
C VAL A 204 19.32 -11.68 20.61
N ARG A 205 20.15 -12.62 20.13
CA ARG A 205 20.98 -13.45 21.02
C ARG A 205 22.09 -12.61 21.64
N ARG A 206 22.38 -12.82 22.93
CA ARG A 206 23.42 -12.09 23.65
C ARG A 206 24.85 -12.47 23.17
N LEU A 207 25.80 -11.58 23.36
CA LEU A 207 27.21 -11.88 23.13
C LEU A 207 27.80 -12.73 24.27
N HIS A 208 28.64 -13.70 23.90
CA HIS A 208 29.43 -14.52 24.85
C HIS A 208 30.88 -14.05 24.90
N LYS A 209 31.41 -13.51 23.80
CA LYS A 209 32.79 -13.07 23.67
C LYS A 209 32.86 -11.64 23.16
N SER A 210 33.88 -10.93 23.58
CA SER A 210 34.21 -9.63 23.00
C SER A 210 34.81 -9.77 21.60
N ALA A 211 34.71 -8.72 20.77
CA ALA A 211 35.32 -8.69 19.44
C ALA A 211 36.84 -8.98 19.47
N LYS A 212 37.53 -8.55 20.52
CA LYS A 212 38.98 -8.84 20.70
C LYS A 212 39.27 -10.33 20.93
N GLU A 213 38.44 -11.01 21.73
CA GLU A 213 38.58 -12.45 21.97
C GLU A 213 38.34 -13.24 20.70
N VAL A 214 37.31 -12.89 19.93
CA VAL A 214 37.00 -13.53 18.64
C VAL A 214 38.14 -13.33 17.64
N LYS A 215 38.68 -12.12 17.49
CA LYS A 215 39.83 -11.84 16.60
C LYS A 215 41.06 -12.61 17.01
N LYS A 216 41.33 -12.70 18.32
CA LYS A 216 42.47 -13.48 18.85
C LYS A 216 42.31 -14.97 18.56
N GLU A 217 41.13 -15.55 18.72
CA GLU A 217 40.85 -16.97 18.39
C GLU A 217 41.01 -17.26 16.88
N LEU A 218 40.64 -16.33 16.05
CA LEU A 218 40.80 -16.41 14.59
C LEU A 218 42.25 -16.14 14.14
N GLY A 219 43.13 -15.72 15.06
CA GLY A 219 44.52 -15.36 14.73
C GLY A 219 44.65 -14.10 13.87
N VAL A 220 43.67 -13.21 13.93
CA VAL A 220 43.56 -11.99 13.10
C VAL A 220 43.97 -10.77 13.90
N THR A 221 44.78 -9.90 13.30
CA THR A 221 45.24 -8.64 13.89
C THR A 221 44.20 -7.53 13.68
N ASP A 222 44.28 -6.45 14.45
CA ASP A 222 43.27 -5.36 14.43
C ASP A 222 43.30 -4.53 13.13
N ASP A 223 44.32 -4.62 12.33
CA ASP A 223 44.45 -3.95 11.03
C ASP A 223 43.77 -4.68 9.89
N VAL A 224 43.42 -5.95 10.07
CA VAL A 224 42.70 -6.75 9.08
C VAL A 224 41.19 -6.50 9.16
N LYS A 225 40.60 -6.22 8.00
CA LYS A 225 39.13 -6.07 7.88
C LYS A 225 38.45 -7.42 7.75
N LEU A 226 37.43 -7.64 8.57
CA LEU A 226 36.64 -8.88 8.60
C LEU A 226 35.29 -8.69 7.93
N VAL A 227 34.93 -9.58 7.01
CA VAL A 227 33.62 -9.72 6.43
C VAL A 227 33.01 -11.06 6.82
N ILE A 228 31.80 -11.09 7.31
CA ILE A 228 31.07 -12.36 7.50
C ILE A 228 30.12 -12.62 6.32
N LEU A 229 30.30 -13.75 5.64
CA LEU A 229 29.43 -14.22 4.55
C LEU A 229 28.39 -15.18 5.12
N ASN A 230 27.13 -14.72 5.17
CA ASN A 230 26.04 -15.47 5.81
C ASN A 230 24.77 -15.53 4.94
N PHE A 231 24.44 -16.71 4.42
CA PHE A 231 23.22 -17.02 3.69
C PHE A 231 22.23 -17.88 4.51
N GLY A 232 22.30 -17.81 5.85
CA GLY A 232 21.38 -18.53 6.74
C GLY A 232 21.51 -20.05 6.69
N GLY A 233 22.73 -20.56 6.54
CA GLY A 233 23.02 -22.00 6.47
C GLY A 233 22.68 -22.66 5.12
N GLN A 234 22.19 -21.89 4.13
CA GLN A 234 21.98 -22.37 2.78
C GLN A 234 23.27 -22.32 1.95
N PRO A 235 23.56 -23.33 1.13
CA PRO A 235 24.70 -23.27 0.22
C PRO A 235 24.49 -22.12 -0.76
N SER A 236 25.41 -21.16 -0.78
CA SER A 236 25.32 -20.01 -1.70
C SER A 236 25.55 -20.38 -3.17
N GLY A 237 26.16 -21.54 -3.45
CA GLY A 237 26.59 -21.92 -4.80
C GLY A 237 27.70 -21.03 -5.40
N LEU A 238 28.22 -20.09 -4.61
CA LEU A 238 29.25 -19.15 -5.04
C LEU A 238 30.58 -19.85 -5.22
N LYS A 239 31.21 -19.65 -6.37
CA LYS A 239 32.60 -20.03 -6.60
C LYS A 239 33.48 -18.87 -6.14
N LEU A 240 33.88 -18.91 -4.87
CA LEU A 240 34.70 -17.87 -4.24
C LEU A 240 36.09 -17.82 -4.86
N LYS A 241 36.63 -16.62 -5.03
CA LYS A 241 37.99 -16.39 -5.53
C LYS A 241 38.67 -15.31 -4.68
N GLU A 242 39.98 -15.38 -4.59
CA GLU A 242 40.77 -14.45 -3.80
C GLU A 242 40.55 -12.98 -4.16
N GLU A 243 40.36 -12.70 -5.47
CA GLU A 243 40.11 -11.35 -6.00
C GLU A 243 38.77 -10.73 -5.63
N PHE A 244 37.83 -11.47 -5.01
CA PHE A 244 36.56 -10.95 -4.58
C PHE A 244 36.63 -9.98 -3.40
N LEU A 245 37.75 -10.10 -2.63
CA LEU A 245 37.99 -9.23 -1.50
C LEU A 245 39.08 -8.19 -1.80
N PRO A 246 38.99 -6.99 -1.22
CA PRO A 246 40.10 -6.04 -1.24
C PRO A 246 41.35 -6.61 -0.55
N PRO A 247 42.57 -6.19 -0.92
CA PRO A 247 43.78 -6.57 -0.22
C PRO A 247 43.74 -6.24 1.28
N GLY A 248 44.17 -7.17 2.14
CA GLY A 248 44.12 -7.01 3.59
C GLY A 248 42.79 -7.32 4.25
N TRP A 249 41.83 -7.89 3.48
CA TRP A 249 40.55 -8.31 4.01
C TRP A 249 40.47 -9.83 4.14
N LEU A 250 39.71 -10.30 5.15
CA LEU A 250 39.40 -11.73 5.32
C LEU A 250 37.87 -11.91 5.37
N CYS A 251 37.41 -13.01 4.78
CA CYS A 251 35.99 -13.36 4.81
C CYS A 251 35.75 -14.62 5.62
N LEU A 252 34.86 -14.55 6.58
CA LEU A 252 34.40 -15.66 7.42
C LEU A 252 33.16 -16.28 6.79
N VAL A 253 33.24 -17.53 6.33
CA VAL A 253 32.16 -18.16 5.54
C VAL A 253 31.32 -19.06 6.43
N CYS A 254 30.03 -18.72 6.60
CA CYS A 254 29.08 -19.54 7.32
C CYS A 254 28.44 -20.59 6.38
N GLY A 255 28.29 -21.82 6.89
CA GLY A 255 27.56 -22.89 6.19
C GLY A 255 28.24 -23.46 4.95
N ALA A 256 29.56 -23.25 4.77
CA ALA A 256 30.33 -23.91 3.69
C ALA A 256 30.34 -25.44 3.85
N SER A 257 30.15 -26.17 2.74
CA SER A 257 30.27 -27.65 2.73
C SER A 257 31.68 -28.12 3.14
N GLU A 258 31.76 -29.27 3.79
CA GLU A 258 33.03 -29.81 4.27
C GLU A 258 34.04 -30.08 3.14
N HIS A 259 33.58 -30.32 1.96
CA HIS A 259 34.40 -30.68 0.78
C HIS A 259 34.73 -29.51 -0.14
N VAL A 260 34.45 -28.26 0.25
CA VAL A 260 34.78 -27.09 -0.56
C VAL A 260 36.10 -26.49 -0.09
N ASP A 261 37.08 -26.45 -0.97
CA ASP A 261 38.33 -25.70 -0.76
C ASP A 261 38.03 -24.20 -0.98
N LEU A 262 38.45 -23.39 0.00
CA LEU A 262 38.30 -21.94 -0.02
C LEU A 262 39.64 -21.26 -0.35
N PRO A 263 39.61 -20.10 -1.04
CA PRO A 263 40.79 -19.27 -1.25
C PRO A 263 41.43 -18.85 0.09
N PRO A 264 42.74 -18.48 0.09
CA PRO A 264 43.49 -18.22 1.35
C PRO A 264 42.92 -17.09 2.23
N ASN A 265 42.21 -16.12 1.62
CA ASN A 265 41.58 -15.01 2.32
C ASN A 265 40.13 -15.31 2.73
N PHE A 266 39.69 -16.57 2.64
CA PHE A 266 38.38 -17.03 3.10
C PHE A 266 38.56 -18.10 4.17
N ILE A 267 38.00 -17.87 5.34
CA ILE A 267 38.08 -18.78 6.49
C ILE A 267 36.70 -19.47 6.65
N LYS A 268 36.71 -20.77 6.69
CA LYS A 268 35.52 -21.58 6.92
C LYS A 268 35.20 -21.58 8.42
N LEU A 269 33.97 -21.18 8.76
CA LEU A 269 33.49 -21.29 10.13
C LEU A 269 32.97 -22.72 10.42
N ALA A 270 33.14 -23.16 11.65
CA ALA A 270 32.55 -24.41 12.14
C ALA A 270 31.00 -24.34 12.05
N LYS A 271 30.33 -25.49 11.88
CA LYS A 271 28.86 -25.54 11.77
C LYS A 271 28.15 -25.04 13.03
N ASP A 272 28.76 -25.14 14.16
CA ASP A 272 28.31 -24.73 15.49
C ASP A 272 28.87 -23.37 15.92
N ALA A 273 29.56 -22.64 15.04
CA ALA A 273 30.08 -21.33 15.34
C ALA A 273 29.01 -20.35 15.79
N TYR A 274 29.25 -19.68 16.91
CA TYR A 274 28.28 -18.71 17.48
C TYR A 274 28.32 -17.39 16.71
N THR A 275 27.40 -17.24 15.79
CA THR A 275 27.40 -16.14 14.83
C THR A 275 27.24 -14.74 15.43
N PRO A 276 26.53 -14.50 16.56
CA PRO A 276 26.45 -13.16 17.17
C PRO A 276 27.81 -12.56 17.54
N ASP A 277 28.70 -13.35 18.16
CA ASP A 277 30.03 -12.89 18.51
C ASP A 277 30.88 -12.55 17.28
N ILE A 278 30.70 -13.33 16.21
CA ILE A 278 31.43 -13.15 14.94
C ILE A 278 30.89 -11.90 14.22
N ILE A 279 29.57 -11.68 14.21
CA ILE A 279 28.95 -10.46 13.65
C ILE A 279 29.46 -9.22 14.39
N ALA A 280 29.50 -9.25 15.72
CA ALA A 280 30.01 -8.16 16.54
C ALA A 280 31.51 -7.88 16.37
N ALA A 281 32.30 -8.90 15.94
CA ALA A 281 33.72 -8.78 15.67
C ALA A 281 34.02 -8.37 14.21
N SER A 282 33.05 -8.46 13.29
CA SER A 282 33.21 -8.18 11.87
C SER A 282 33.01 -6.70 11.54
N ASP A 283 33.76 -6.19 10.56
CA ASP A 283 33.64 -4.82 10.08
C ASP A 283 32.37 -4.65 9.19
N CYS A 284 31.92 -5.71 8.50
CA CYS A 284 30.60 -5.75 7.83
C CYS A 284 30.17 -7.20 7.58
N MET A 285 28.87 -7.35 7.25
CA MET A 285 28.28 -8.62 6.85
C MET A 285 27.89 -8.57 5.36
N LEU A 286 28.00 -9.70 4.65
CA LEU A 286 27.50 -9.91 3.30
C LEU A 286 26.56 -11.13 3.29
N GLY A 287 25.35 -10.98 2.78
CA GLY A 287 24.41 -12.12 2.75
C GLY A 287 23.00 -11.77 2.28
N LYS A 288 22.05 -12.62 2.63
CA LYS A 288 20.62 -12.40 2.37
C LYS A 288 19.92 -11.81 3.59
N ILE A 289 18.91 -10.97 3.33
CA ILE A 289 18.04 -10.44 4.37
C ILE A 289 17.21 -11.55 5.01
N GLY A 290 17.21 -11.58 6.35
CA GLY A 290 16.34 -12.38 7.19
C GLY A 290 16.29 -11.76 8.59
N TYR A 291 15.20 -11.99 9.34
CA TYR A 291 15.01 -11.31 10.64
C TYR A 291 16.21 -11.43 11.58
N GLY A 292 16.68 -12.65 11.83
CA GLY A 292 17.79 -12.87 12.78
C GLY A 292 19.08 -12.14 12.37
N THR A 293 19.46 -12.21 11.07
CA THR A 293 20.66 -11.52 10.57
C THR A 293 20.55 -10.01 10.63
N VAL A 294 19.38 -9.45 10.26
CA VAL A 294 19.15 -8.00 10.29
C VAL A 294 19.11 -7.49 11.74
N SER A 295 18.44 -8.21 12.62
CA SER A 295 18.32 -7.83 14.03
C SER A 295 19.69 -7.84 14.73
N GLU A 296 20.50 -8.89 14.52
CA GLU A 296 21.85 -8.99 15.09
C GLU A 296 22.81 -7.96 14.49
N ALA A 297 22.73 -7.71 13.17
CA ALA A 297 23.52 -6.68 12.51
C ALA A 297 23.25 -5.28 13.08
N LEU A 298 21.97 -4.93 13.26
CA LEU A 298 21.59 -3.64 13.86
C LEU A 298 21.96 -3.54 15.34
N ALA A 299 21.72 -4.61 16.11
CA ALA A 299 22.03 -4.65 17.54
C ALA A 299 23.53 -4.47 17.82
N TYR A 300 24.37 -5.13 17.01
CA TYR A 300 25.83 -5.10 17.17
C TYR A 300 26.52 -4.08 16.27
N LYS A 301 25.74 -3.22 15.62
CA LYS A 301 26.22 -2.11 14.78
C LYS A 301 27.13 -2.57 13.63
N CYS A 302 26.91 -3.78 13.11
CA CYS A 302 27.62 -4.34 11.97
C CYS A 302 26.91 -3.95 10.66
N PRO A 303 27.52 -3.16 9.77
CA PRO A 303 26.92 -2.82 8.47
C PRO A 303 26.66 -4.07 7.63
N PHE A 304 25.55 -4.09 6.91
CA PHE A 304 25.10 -5.25 6.16
C PHE A 304 25.01 -4.97 4.65
N VAL A 305 25.88 -5.60 3.88
CA VAL A 305 25.76 -5.69 2.42
C VAL A 305 24.80 -6.83 2.10
N PHE A 306 23.64 -6.49 1.58
CA PHE A 306 22.61 -7.50 1.32
C PHE A 306 22.29 -7.67 -0.16
N VAL A 307 21.91 -8.88 -0.52
CA VAL A 307 21.41 -9.21 -1.87
C VAL A 307 19.93 -9.56 -1.77
N ARG A 308 19.12 -9.02 -2.68
CA ARG A 308 17.68 -9.25 -2.69
C ARG A 308 17.33 -10.71 -2.90
N ARG A 309 16.23 -11.09 -2.24
CA ARG A 309 15.58 -12.39 -2.44
C ARG A 309 14.41 -12.21 -3.41
N ASP A 310 14.27 -13.15 -4.34
CA ASP A 310 13.13 -13.18 -5.24
C ASP A 310 11.94 -13.89 -4.59
N TYR A 311 10.77 -13.28 -4.68
CA TYR A 311 9.49 -13.83 -4.26
C TYR A 311 9.33 -14.09 -2.75
N PHE A 312 9.94 -13.25 -1.92
CA PHE A 312 9.74 -13.32 -0.47
C PHE A 312 9.36 -11.94 0.09
N ASN A 313 8.07 -11.73 0.29
CA ASN A 313 7.47 -10.45 0.64
C ASN A 313 7.67 -9.99 2.10
N GLU A 314 8.41 -10.72 2.93
CA GLU A 314 8.97 -10.22 4.19
C GLU A 314 10.15 -9.25 3.96
N GLU A 315 10.93 -9.49 2.92
CA GLU A 315 12.21 -8.80 2.70
C GLU A 315 12.09 -7.27 2.63
N PRO A 316 11.11 -6.66 1.93
CA PRO A 316 10.99 -5.20 1.86
C PRO A 316 10.89 -4.53 3.23
N PHE A 317 10.28 -5.20 4.21
CA PHE A 317 10.07 -4.67 5.57
C PHE A 317 11.36 -4.71 6.38
N LEU A 318 12.09 -5.80 6.31
CA LEU A 318 13.40 -5.94 6.96
C LEU A 318 14.45 -5.04 6.33
N ARG A 319 14.43 -4.90 5.00
CA ARG A 319 15.28 -3.97 4.27
C ARG A 319 15.02 -2.53 4.72
N ASN A 320 13.75 -2.12 4.75
CA ASN A 320 13.38 -0.78 5.21
C ASN A 320 13.86 -0.51 6.65
N MET A 321 13.72 -1.50 7.55
CA MET A 321 14.25 -1.40 8.89
C MET A 321 15.78 -1.21 8.88
N LEU A 322 16.51 -1.99 8.08
CA LEU A 322 17.97 -1.92 7.98
C LEU A 322 18.44 -0.57 7.42
N GLU A 323 17.83 -0.10 6.35
CA GLU A 323 18.15 1.17 5.68
C GLU A 323 17.78 2.40 6.52
N SER A 324 16.61 2.37 7.19
CA SER A 324 16.19 3.47 8.06
C SER A 324 17.11 3.69 9.28
N HIS A 325 17.89 2.67 9.66
CA HIS A 325 18.89 2.75 10.70
C HIS A 325 20.32 2.83 10.15
N GLN A 326 20.51 3.22 8.90
CA GLN A 326 21.82 3.40 8.24
C GLN A 326 22.69 2.13 8.30
N GLY A 327 22.07 0.96 8.33
CA GLY A 327 22.76 -0.33 8.50
C GLY A 327 22.98 -1.10 7.20
N GLY A 328 22.43 -0.67 6.04
CA GLY A 328 22.34 -1.50 4.84
C GLY A 328 22.97 -0.92 3.58
N VAL A 329 23.55 -1.79 2.75
CA VAL A 329 24.00 -1.51 1.38
C VAL A 329 23.46 -2.61 0.47
N GLU A 330 22.63 -2.28 -0.51
CA GLU A 330 22.15 -3.26 -1.48
C GLU A 330 23.23 -3.58 -2.52
N MET A 331 23.48 -4.89 -2.74
CA MET A 331 24.35 -5.42 -3.80
C MET A 331 23.46 -6.15 -4.82
N ILE A 332 23.65 -5.88 -6.10
CA ILE A 332 22.91 -6.60 -7.13
C ILE A 332 23.42 -8.04 -7.30
N ARG A 333 22.53 -8.99 -7.60
CA ARG A 333 22.84 -10.41 -7.71
C ARG A 333 23.98 -10.72 -8.70
N ARG A 334 24.05 -9.98 -9.81
CA ARG A 334 25.13 -10.11 -10.79
C ARG A 334 26.48 -9.85 -10.15
N ASP A 335 26.64 -8.77 -9.38
CA ASP A 335 27.90 -8.36 -8.78
C ASP A 335 28.32 -9.30 -7.63
N LEU A 336 27.34 -9.87 -6.91
CA LEU A 336 27.60 -10.98 -5.99
C LEU A 336 28.26 -12.17 -6.72
N LEU A 337 27.68 -12.61 -7.85
CA LEU A 337 28.12 -13.79 -8.59
C LEU A 337 29.44 -13.58 -9.33
N THR A 338 29.70 -12.37 -9.80
CA THR A 338 30.91 -12.01 -10.54
C THR A 338 32.08 -11.58 -9.68
N GLY A 339 31.87 -11.42 -8.35
CA GLY A 339 32.90 -11.00 -7.40
C GLY A 339 33.15 -9.50 -7.36
N HIS A 340 32.26 -8.69 -7.88
CA HIS A 340 32.38 -7.23 -7.86
C HIS A 340 31.97 -6.64 -6.49
N TRP A 341 32.58 -7.17 -5.40
CA TRP A 341 32.19 -6.89 -4.02
C TRP A 341 32.79 -5.60 -3.47
N ARG A 342 34.00 -5.25 -3.92
CA ARG A 342 34.81 -4.17 -3.34
C ARG A 342 34.05 -2.84 -3.13
N PRO A 343 33.34 -2.26 -4.12
CA PRO A 343 32.66 -0.98 -3.92
C PRO A 343 31.58 -1.03 -2.84
N TYR A 344 30.90 -2.17 -2.71
CA TYR A 344 29.84 -2.38 -1.71
C TYR A 344 30.42 -2.54 -0.30
N LEU A 345 31.53 -3.29 -0.17
CA LEU A 345 32.19 -3.51 1.11
C LEU A 345 32.82 -2.20 1.64
N GLU A 346 33.53 -1.45 0.78
CA GLU A 346 34.11 -0.14 1.13
C GLU A 346 33.02 0.86 1.53
N ARG A 347 31.88 0.86 0.85
CA ARG A 347 30.72 1.68 1.23
C ARG A 347 30.13 1.21 2.58
N ALA A 348 29.97 -0.08 2.81
CA ALA A 348 29.38 -0.61 4.03
C ALA A 348 30.19 -0.19 5.27
N ILE A 349 31.51 -0.34 5.29
CA ILE A 349 32.33 0.03 6.44
C ILE A 349 32.33 1.53 6.74
N SER A 350 31.86 2.39 5.82
CA SER A 350 31.67 3.81 6.06
C SER A 350 30.35 4.13 6.77
N LEU A 351 29.43 3.17 6.84
CA LEU A 351 28.15 3.34 7.53
C LEU A 351 28.31 3.26 9.06
N LYS A 352 27.38 3.89 9.75
CA LYS A 352 27.29 3.83 11.23
C LYS A 352 25.86 3.43 11.62
N PRO A 353 25.58 2.12 11.73
CA PRO A 353 24.26 1.67 12.13
C PRO A 353 23.83 2.31 13.46
N CYS A 354 22.60 2.84 13.50
CA CYS A 354 22.10 3.69 14.59
C CYS A 354 20.75 3.20 15.16
N TYR A 355 20.66 1.93 15.53
CA TYR A 355 19.47 1.40 16.19
C TYR A 355 19.50 1.74 17.69
N GLU A 356 18.43 2.42 18.20
CA GLU A 356 18.35 2.92 19.59
C GLU A 356 17.09 2.43 20.34
N ALA A 357 16.21 1.66 19.69
CA ALA A 357 14.91 1.30 20.28
C ALA A 357 14.96 0.13 21.30
N GLY A 358 16.15 -0.35 21.66
CA GLY A 358 16.34 -1.45 22.62
C GLY A 358 16.56 -2.81 21.96
N ILE A 359 17.29 -3.69 22.65
CA ILE A 359 17.65 -5.04 22.19
C ILE A 359 17.26 -6.12 23.21
N ASP A 360 16.44 -5.76 24.18
CA ASP A 360 15.95 -6.57 25.30
C ASP A 360 14.58 -7.21 25.02
N GLY A 361 14.19 -7.25 23.75
CA GLY A 361 12.87 -7.77 23.34
C GLY A 361 12.60 -9.20 23.77
N GLY A 362 13.63 -10.04 23.94
CA GLY A 362 13.47 -11.39 24.46
C GLY A 362 13.03 -11.44 25.92
N GLU A 363 13.60 -10.57 26.76
CA GLU A 363 13.23 -10.41 28.16
C GLU A 363 11.80 -9.84 28.29
N VAL A 364 11.52 -8.77 27.55
CA VAL A 364 10.20 -8.13 27.55
C VAL A 364 9.11 -9.10 27.08
N ALA A 365 9.35 -9.86 26.00
CA ALA A 365 8.40 -10.87 25.52
C ALA A 365 8.20 -11.99 26.57
N ALA A 366 9.27 -12.50 27.17
CA ALA A 366 9.16 -13.53 28.20
C ALA A 366 8.35 -13.04 29.41
N HIS A 367 8.53 -11.78 29.85
CA HIS A 367 7.77 -11.19 30.93
C HIS A 367 6.26 -11.09 30.59
N ILE A 368 5.91 -10.62 29.38
CA ILE A 368 4.52 -10.55 28.90
C ILE A 368 3.89 -11.95 28.87
N LEU A 369 4.63 -12.96 28.39
CA LEU A 369 4.16 -14.34 28.34
C LEU A 369 3.89 -14.90 29.75
N GLN A 370 4.78 -14.63 30.71
CA GLN A 370 4.59 -15.05 32.11
C GLN A 370 3.35 -14.40 32.73
N GLU A 371 3.21 -13.09 32.60
CA GLU A 371 2.04 -12.37 33.12
C GLU A 371 0.74 -12.88 32.48
N THR A 372 0.77 -13.19 31.17
CA THR A 372 -0.38 -13.79 30.47
C THR A 372 -0.72 -15.15 31.04
N ALA A 373 0.27 -16.02 31.28
CA ALA A 373 0.06 -17.33 31.89
C ALA A 373 -0.45 -17.24 33.33
N PHE A 374 -0.10 -16.19 34.09
CA PHE A 374 -0.67 -15.89 35.38
C PHE A 374 -2.09 -15.29 35.35
N GLY A 375 -2.66 -15.11 34.20
CA GLY A 375 -4.05 -14.66 34.00
C GLY A 375 -4.21 -13.17 33.71
N LYS A 376 -3.11 -12.39 33.54
CA LYS A 376 -3.23 -10.99 33.15
C LYS A 376 -3.79 -10.91 31.71
N ASN A 377 -4.74 -10.02 31.52
CA ASN A 377 -5.31 -9.77 30.21
C ASN A 377 -4.68 -8.53 29.60
N TYR A 378 -4.00 -8.69 28.48
CA TYR A 378 -3.43 -7.63 27.68
C TYR A 378 -4.33 -7.20 26.51
N ALA A 379 -5.39 -7.98 26.21
CA ALA A 379 -6.39 -7.61 25.24
C ALA A 379 -7.12 -6.36 25.74
N SER A 380 -7.09 -5.30 24.96
CA SER A 380 -7.72 -4.02 25.33
C SER A 380 -9.24 -4.10 25.16
N ASP A 381 -9.99 -3.76 26.20
CA ASP A 381 -11.45 -3.58 26.11
C ASP A 381 -11.82 -2.36 25.21
N LYS A 382 -10.86 -1.49 24.91
CA LYS A 382 -11.03 -0.37 24.01
C LYS A 382 -10.64 -0.77 22.59
N LEU A 383 -11.64 -1.07 21.78
CA LEU A 383 -11.47 -1.39 20.37
C LEU A 383 -10.88 -0.20 19.60
N SER A 384 -9.63 -0.32 19.15
CA SER A 384 -9.04 0.63 18.22
C SER A 384 -9.56 0.38 16.80
N GLY A 385 -9.58 1.41 15.93
CA GLY A 385 -9.97 1.24 14.52
C GLY A 385 -9.12 0.19 13.77
N ALA A 386 -7.84 0.06 14.15
CA ALA A 386 -6.94 -0.94 13.55
C ALA A 386 -7.30 -2.38 13.97
N ARG A 387 -7.71 -2.58 15.21
CA ARG A 387 -8.23 -3.88 15.67
C ARG A 387 -9.44 -4.31 14.86
N ARG A 388 -10.40 -3.41 14.64
CA ARG A 388 -11.62 -3.68 13.88
C ARG A 388 -11.36 -4.06 12.43
N LEU A 389 -10.42 -3.37 11.79
CA LEU A 389 -10.04 -3.71 10.42
C LEU A 389 -9.45 -5.12 10.37
N ARG A 390 -8.59 -5.49 11.33
CA ARG A 390 -8.04 -6.84 11.42
C ARG A 390 -9.13 -7.88 11.63
N ASP A 391 -10.04 -7.62 12.56
CA ASP A 391 -11.14 -8.52 12.84
C ASP A 391 -12.06 -8.72 11.63
N ALA A 392 -12.32 -7.66 10.87
CA ALA A 392 -13.06 -7.73 9.61
C ALA A 392 -12.34 -8.59 8.55
N ILE A 393 -11.03 -8.45 8.42
CA ILE A 393 -10.23 -9.24 7.47
C ILE A 393 -10.23 -10.72 7.88
N VAL A 394 -10.05 -11.02 9.18
CA VAL A 394 -10.10 -12.39 9.69
C VAL A 394 -11.47 -13.02 9.46
N LEU A 395 -12.55 -12.29 9.79
CA LEU A 395 -13.90 -12.74 9.49
C LEU A 395 -14.10 -12.99 8.00
N GLY A 396 -13.46 -12.18 7.15
CA GLY A 396 -13.43 -12.36 5.71
C GLY A 396 -12.88 -13.69 5.26
N TYR A 397 -11.74 -14.05 5.77
CA TYR A 397 -11.15 -15.34 5.48
C TYR A 397 -12.02 -16.50 5.97
N GLN A 398 -12.62 -16.38 7.15
CA GLN A 398 -13.52 -17.40 7.70
C GLN A 398 -14.76 -17.61 6.83
N LEU A 399 -15.39 -16.52 6.38
CA LEU A 399 -16.58 -16.57 5.53
C LEU A 399 -16.31 -17.17 4.16
N GLN A 400 -15.20 -16.81 3.53
CA GLN A 400 -14.84 -17.38 2.24
C GLN A 400 -14.51 -18.86 2.31
N ARG A 401 -13.95 -19.32 3.43
CA ARG A 401 -13.62 -20.71 3.65
C ARG A 401 -14.86 -21.60 3.83
N ALA A 402 -15.91 -21.09 4.43
CA ALA A 402 -17.10 -21.82 4.79
C ALA A 402 -18.37 -21.27 4.13
N PRO A 403 -18.48 -21.31 2.79
CA PRO A 403 -19.67 -20.83 2.11
C PRO A 403 -20.90 -21.62 2.58
N GLY A 404 -21.97 -20.90 2.96
CA GLY A 404 -23.22 -21.48 3.43
C GLY A 404 -23.26 -21.83 4.92
N ARG A 405 -22.23 -21.56 5.71
CA ARG A 405 -22.31 -21.60 7.18
C ARG A 405 -22.80 -20.26 7.69
N ASP A 406 -23.78 -20.30 8.62
CA ASP A 406 -24.16 -19.12 9.39
C ASP A 406 -23.02 -18.80 10.37
N ILE A 407 -22.19 -17.80 9.99
CA ILE A 407 -21.17 -17.26 10.87
C ILE A 407 -21.80 -16.05 11.56
N THR A 408 -22.07 -16.16 12.84
CA THR A 408 -22.50 -15.03 13.67
C THR A 408 -21.40 -13.97 13.70
N ILE A 409 -21.76 -12.74 13.36
CA ILE A 409 -20.84 -11.60 13.48
C ILE A 409 -20.59 -11.40 14.98
N PRO A 410 -19.33 -11.43 15.46
CA PRO A 410 -19.02 -11.16 16.85
C PRO A 410 -19.53 -9.79 17.30
N GLU A 411 -20.03 -9.72 18.51
CA GLU A 411 -20.66 -8.51 19.09
C GLU A 411 -19.70 -7.29 19.09
N TRP A 412 -18.38 -7.53 19.29
CA TRP A 412 -17.36 -6.51 19.21
C TRP A 412 -17.24 -5.86 17.81
N TYR A 413 -17.62 -6.57 16.74
CA TYR A 413 -17.60 -6.03 15.39
C TYR A 413 -18.76 -5.05 15.18
N ALA A 414 -19.94 -5.34 15.66
CA ALA A 414 -21.11 -4.45 15.58
C ALA A 414 -20.90 -3.16 16.42
N THR A 415 -20.31 -3.29 17.62
CA THR A 415 -19.94 -2.13 18.45
C THR A 415 -18.82 -1.29 17.86
N ALA A 416 -18.01 -1.89 17.02
CA ALA A 416 -16.91 -1.22 16.33
C ALA A 416 -17.38 -0.22 15.28
N GLU A 417 -18.45 -0.50 14.56
CA GLU A 417 -19.01 0.41 13.56
C GLU A 417 -19.47 1.75 14.17
N ASN A 418 -20.03 1.71 15.39
CA ASN A 418 -20.55 2.89 16.06
C ASN A 418 -19.49 3.89 16.54
N GLN A 419 -18.22 3.51 16.63
CA GLN A 419 -17.15 4.38 17.11
C GLN A 419 -16.32 5.02 15.98
N LEU A 420 -16.47 4.60 14.71
CA LEU A 420 -15.76 5.18 13.56
C LEU A 420 -16.45 6.45 13.01
N GLY A 421 -17.47 6.97 13.69
CA GLY A 421 -18.16 8.19 13.26
C GLY A 421 -19.05 8.01 12.04
N HIS A 422 -19.38 6.77 11.67
CA HIS A 422 -20.44 6.51 10.71
C HIS A 422 -21.77 6.68 11.43
N THR A 423 -22.44 7.79 11.16
CA THR A 423 -23.82 7.98 11.57
C THR A 423 -24.68 6.86 11.00
N THR A 424 -25.27 6.06 11.87
CA THR A 424 -26.32 5.12 11.51
C THR A 424 -27.46 5.86 10.79
N PRO A 425 -28.04 5.32 9.71
CA PRO A 425 -29.26 5.87 9.14
C PRO A 425 -30.37 5.66 10.17
N GLY A 426 -30.78 6.73 10.85
CA GLY A 426 -31.90 6.62 11.81
C GLY A 426 -31.97 7.66 12.91
N SER A 427 -31.08 8.63 13.01
CA SER A 427 -31.32 9.78 13.90
C SER A 427 -32.22 10.78 13.18
N PRO A 428 -33.27 11.29 13.84
CA PRO A 428 -34.13 12.35 13.29
C PRO A 428 -33.23 13.56 12.99
N MET A 429 -33.40 14.14 11.82
CA MET A 429 -32.88 15.48 11.52
C MET A 429 -33.51 16.44 12.51
N ASP A 430 -32.75 16.94 13.44
CA ASP A 430 -33.10 18.11 14.21
C ASP A 430 -32.89 19.31 13.28
N ASP A 431 -34.02 19.86 12.83
CA ASP A 431 -34.09 21.04 11.96
C ASP A 431 -33.89 22.26 12.87
N GLY A 432 -32.66 22.48 13.26
CA GLY A 432 -32.26 23.59 14.12
C GLY A 432 -31.03 24.28 13.54
N SER A 433 -31.27 25.23 12.64
CA SER A 433 -30.29 26.22 12.21
C SER A 433 -29.71 26.98 13.39
N THR A 434 -28.62 26.51 13.95
CA THR A 434 -27.66 27.34 14.66
C THR A 434 -26.35 27.30 13.88
N ALA A 435 -26.04 28.43 13.26
CA ALA A 435 -24.72 28.67 12.70
C ALA A 435 -23.68 28.43 13.78
N PHE A 436 -23.12 27.22 13.83
CA PHE A 436 -21.87 26.98 14.52
C PHE A 436 -20.79 27.63 13.67
N SER A 437 -20.38 28.82 14.06
CA SER A 437 -19.05 29.34 13.78
C SER A 437 -18.13 28.58 14.73
N PRO A 438 -17.34 27.59 14.28
CA PRO A 438 -16.34 27.00 15.14
C PRO A 438 -15.27 28.07 15.33
N ASP A 439 -15.12 28.56 16.54
CA ASP A 439 -13.97 29.35 16.93
C ASP A 439 -12.72 28.50 16.75
N PHE A 440 -12.03 28.70 15.62
CA PHE A 440 -10.70 28.12 15.41
C PHE A 440 -9.73 28.84 16.34
N GLU A 441 -9.62 28.37 17.58
CA GLU A 441 -8.76 28.97 18.59
C GLU A 441 -7.29 29.05 18.15
N ASN A 442 -6.85 28.22 17.20
CA ASN A 442 -5.43 28.03 16.88
C ASN A 442 -4.95 28.73 15.61
N PHE A 443 -5.83 29.04 14.65
CA PHE A 443 -5.43 29.65 13.36
C PHE A 443 -6.31 30.83 12.97
N ASP A 444 -5.68 31.84 12.39
CA ASP A 444 -6.35 32.91 11.65
C ASP A 444 -6.39 32.53 10.17
N ILE A 445 -7.57 32.55 9.56
CA ILE A 445 -7.74 32.33 8.12
C ILE A 445 -7.57 33.68 7.44
N LEU A 446 -6.47 33.84 6.71
CA LEU A 446 -6.11 35.07 6.02
C LEU A 446 -6.74 35.19 4.62
N HIS A 447 -7.03 34.03 4.00
CA HIS A 447 -7.65 33.91 2.69
C HIS A 447 -8.44 32.60 2.56
N GLY A 448 -9.55 32.64 1.81
CA GLY A 448 -10.40 31.49 1.53
C GLY A 448 -11.46 31.23 2.59
N ASP A 449 -12.28 30.22 2.35
CA ASP A 449 -13.37 29.78 3.23
C ASP A 449 -13.36 28.26 3.34
N ILE A 450 -13.64 27.74 4.51
CA ILE A 450 -13.74 26.28 4.79
C ILE A 450 -14.94 25.65 4.09
N GLN A 451 -15.92 26.47 3.68
CA GLN A 451 -17.14 26.06 2.96
C GLN A 451 -17.96 24.99 3.72
N GLY A 452 -17.89 24.99 5.05
CA GLY A 452 -18.62 24.03 5.88
C GLY A 452 -18.16 22.57 5.71
N LEU A 453 -16.95 22.31 5.21
CA LEU A 453 -16.40 20.97 4.94
C LEU A 453 -15.77 20.36 6.21
N PRO A 454 -16.40 19.32 6.81
CA PRO A 454 -15.92 18.74 8.07
C PRO A 454 -14.54 18.12 7.97
N ASP A 455 -14.17 17.55 6.82
CA ASP A 455 -12.87 16.98 6.57
C ASP A 455 -11.75 18.02 6.56
N THR A 456 -12.02 19.22 6.05
CA THR A 456 -11.10 20.37 6.12
C THR A 456 -10.94 20.86 7.56
N VAL A 457 -12.04 20.91 8.33
CA VAL A 457 -12.01 21.23 9.77
C VAL A 457 -11.11 20.25 10.51
N ALA A 458 -11.31 18.95 10.30
CA ALA A 458 -10.52 17.89 10.93
C ALA A 458 -9.03 17.95 10.52
N PHE A 459 -8.75 18.33 9.26
CA PHE A 459 -7.38 18.52 8.81
C PHE A 459 -6.70 19.70 9.50
N LEU A 460 -7.36 20.85 9.59
CA LEU A 460 -6.84 22.04 10.33
C LEU A 460 -6.61 21.73 11.81
N GLN A 461 -7.50 20.96 12.43
CA GLN A 461 -7.31 20.49 13.81
C GLN A 461 -6.07 19.59 13.91
N SER A 462 -5.87 18.68 12.97
CA SER A 462 -4.66 17.82 12.94
C SER A 462 -3.36 18.64 12.77
N LEU A 463 -3.41 19.77 12.04
CA LEU A 463 -2.28 20.70 11.93
C LEU A 463 -1.98 21.41 13.26
N SER A 464 -2.99 21.72 14.05
CA SER A 464 -2.79 22.36 15.36
C SER A 464 -2.11 21.44 16.37
N GLU A 465 -2.34 20.13 16.24
CA GLU A 465 -1.82 19.07 17.12
C GLU A 465 -0.41 18.59 16.74
N LEU A 466 0.20 19.09 15.65
CA LEU A 466 1.49 18.59 15.15
C LEU A 466 2.64 18.69 16.18
N GLN A 467 2.60 19.63 17.10
CA GLN A 467 3.65 19.79 18.12
C GLN A 467 3.44 18.93 19.37
N GLU A 468 2.35 18.20 19.47
CA GLU A 468 2.12 17.29 20.58
C GLU A 468 3.03 16.06 20.50
N LYS A 469 3.24 15.38 21.63
CA LYS A 469 4.05 14.16 21.67
C LYS A 469 3.32 13.02 20.98
N HIS A 470 3.80 12.64 19.80
CA HIS A 470 3.25 11.53 19.04
C HIS A 470 4.18 10.30 19.07
N THR A 471 3.57 9.11 19.00
CA THR A 471 4.29 7.83 18.94
C THR A 471 4.59 7.39 17.49
N ARG A 472 3.72 7.71 16.53
CA ARG A 472 3.88 7.33 15.11
C ARG A 472 4.99 8.12 14.43
N ARG A 473 5.78 7.44 13.57
CA ARG A 473 6.92 8.05 12.84
C ARG A 473 6.49 9.21 11.94
N GLU A 474 5.39 9.04 11.19
CA GLU A 474 4.84 10.09 10.32
C GLU A 474 4.48 11.37 11.10
N ARG A 475 3.88 11.22 12.31
CA ARG A 475 3.54 12.33 13.18
C ARG A 475 4.78 12.99 13.80
N LYS A 476 5.80 12.20 14.15
CA LYS A 476 7.09 12.73 14.62
C LYS A 476 7.82 13.52 13.54
N ALA A 477 7.80 13.02 12.30
CA ALA A 477 8.39 13.72 11.16
C ALA A 477 7.67 15.06 10.87
N ALA A 478 6.34 15.08 10.99
CA ALA A 478 5.53 16.27 10.76
C ALA A 478 5.65 17.34 11.87
N ALA A 479 6.04 16.95 13.09
CA ALA A 479 6.05 17.84 14.26
C ALA A 479 6.83 19.16 14.05
N ASN A 480 7.87 19.12 13.21
CA ASN A 480 8.74 20.27 12.93
C ASN A 480 8.76 20.67 11.43
N VAL A 481 7.82 20.20 10.63
CA VAL A 481 7.82 20.44 9.18
C VAL A 481 7.52 21.91 8.85
N PHE A 482 6.72 22.60 9.69
CA PHE A 482 6.34 23.99 9.47
C PHE A 482 6.97 24.96 10.49
N ASN A 483 7.33 26.13 10.01
CA ASN A 483 7.61 27.31 10.86
C ASN A 483 6.30 28.08 11.09
N TRP A 484 5.72 27.96 12.27
CA TRP A 484 4.42 28.56 12.61
C TRP A 484 4.40 30.08 12.73
N GLU A 485 5.54 30.72 12.56
CA GLU A 485 5.62 32.19 12.46
C GLU A 485 5.30 32.71 11.04
N GLU A 486 5.37 31.78 10.05
CA GLU A 486 5.10 32.06 8.64
C GLU A 486 3.73 31.47 8.22
N GLU A 487 3.26 31.88 7.05
CA GLU A 487 1.97 31.48 6.51
C GLU A 487 2.02 30.05 5.94
N VAL A 488 0.89 29.34 6.00
CA VAL A 488 0.71 28.01 5.42
C VAL A 488 -0.47 28.05 4.46
N PHE A 489 -0.29 27.49 3.27
CA PHE A 489 -1.34 27.32 2.27
C PHE A 489 -1.95 25.93 2.40
N VAL A 490 -3.28 25.86 2.40
CA VAL A 490 -4.01 24.59 2.50
C VAL A 490 -4.93 24.46 1.30
N THR A 491 -4.83 23.30 0.63
CA THR A 491 -5.66 22.95 -0.52
C THR A 491 -6.35 21.62 -0.30
N ARG A 492 -7.39 21.37 -1.10
CA ARG A 492 -8.21 20.18 -1.04
C ARG A 492 -8.61 19.72 -2.43
N ALA A 493 -8.51 18.42 -2.70
CA ALA A 493 -8.96 17.83 -3.96
C ALA A 493 -9.64 16.48 -3.71
N PRO A 494 -10.88 16.26 -4.16
CA PRO A 494 -11.62 15.02 -3.95
C PRO A 494 -11.15 13.91 -4.89
N GLY A 495 -11.42 12.64 -4.49
CA GLY A 495 -11.48 11.54 -5.44
C GLY A 495 -12.74 11.61 -6.30
N ARG A 496 -12.99 10.56 -7.13
CA ARG A 496 -14.15 10.51 -8.00
C ARG A 496 -14.75 9.11 -8.13
N LEU A 497 -16.04 9.05 -8.45
CA LEU A 497 -16.68 7.88 -9.04
C LEU A 497 -16.86 8.11 -10.54
N ASP A 498 -16.37 7.15 -11.34
CA ASP A 498 -16.75 7.08 -12.75
C ASP A 498 -18.15 6.49 -12.87
N VAL A 499 -19.12 7.36 -13.13
CA VAL A 499 -20.52 6.96 -13.29
C VAL A 499 -20.73 6.31 -14.65
N MET A 500 -20.17 6.89 -15.70
CA MET A 500 -20.18 6.34 -17.06
C MET A 500 -18.96 6.82 -17.84
N GLY A 501 -18.42 5.96 -18.71
CA GLY A 501 -17.37 6.30 -19.65
C GLY A 501 -16.03 5.60 -19.39
N GLY A 502 -15.64 5.42 -18.14
CA GLY A 502 -14.53 4.61 -17.64
C GLY A 502 -13.29 4.52 -18.53
N ILE A 503 -12.93 3.32 -18.92
CA ILE A 503 -11.73 3.01 -19.71
C ILE A 503 -11.83 3.40 -21.21
N ALA A 504 -12.85 4.16 -21.62
CA ALA A 504 -12.94 4.73 -22.96
C ALA A 504 -12.35 6.16 -23.04
N ASP A 505 -11.85 6.71 -21.94
CA ASP A 505 -11.32 8.07 -21.84
C ASP A 505 -10.12 8.31 -22.76
N TYR A 506 -9.18 7.37 -22.88
CA TYR A 506 -8.04 7.47 -23.80
C TYR A 506 -8.44 7.41 -25.29
N SER A 507 -9.65 6.98 -25.61
CA SER A 507 -10.20 6.94 -26.97
C SER A 507 -11.11 8.16 -27.30
N GLY A 508 -11.06 9.23 -26.49
CA GLY A 508 -11.80 10.47 -26.73
C GLY A 508 -13.28 10.41 -26.37
N SER A 509 -13.73 9.42 -25.60
CA SER A 509 -15.14 9.27 -25.22
C SER A 509 -15.63 10.41 -24.32
N LEU A 510 -16.94 10.71 -24.44
CA LEU A 510 -17.65 11.43 -23.40
C LEU A 510 -17.63 10.59 -22.11
N VAL A 511 -17.35 11.22 -20.98
CA VAL A 511 -17.41 10.59 -19.65
C VAL A 511 -18.26 11.42 -18.68
N LEU A 512 -18.81 10.76 -17.65
CA LEU A 512 -19.60 11.39 -16.58
C LEU A 512 -18.98 11.02 -15.25
N GLN A 513 -18.33 11.98 -14.61
CA GLN A 513 -17.54 11.79 -13.39
C GLN A 513 -18.18 12.54 -12.21
N MET A 514 -18.32 11.88 -11.07
CA MET A 514 -18.85 12.48 -9.84
C MET A 514 -17.72 12.64 -8.83
N PRO A 515 -17.37 13.86 -8.36
CA PRO A 515 -16.45 14.00 -7.24
C PRO A 515 -17.07 13.40 -5.98
N ILE A 516 -16.31 12.63 -5.21
CA ILE A 516 -16.77 12.01 -3.96
C ILE A 516 -16.54 12.94 -2.75
N LYS A 517 -17.02 12.50 -1.59
CA LYS A 517 -16.85 13.23 -0.34
C LYS A 517 -15.41 13.18 0.16
N GLU A 518 -14.75 12.04 0.01
CA GLU A 518 -13.36 11.80 0.43
C GLU A 518 -12.42 12.65 -0.42
N ALA A 519 -11.45 13.31 0.25
CA ALA A 519 -10.52 14.21 -0.42
C ALA A 519 -9.10 14.10 0.14
N CYS A 520 -8.15 14.53 -0.66
CA CYS A 520 -6.76 14.78 -0.24
C CYS A 520 -6.61 16.23 0.18
N HIS A 521 -5.98 16.46 1.33
CA HIS A 521 -5.56 17.78 1.80
C HIS A 521 -4.05 17.90 1.72
N VAL A 522 -3.58 19.07 1.30
CA VAL A 522 -2.16 19.41 1.30
C VAL A 522 -1.97 20.73 2.03
N ALA A 523 -1.10 20.74 3.03
CA ALA A 523 -0.59 21.94 3.64
C ALA A 523 0.82 22.21 3.09
N LEU A 524 1.07 23.42 2.59
CA LEU A 524 2.34 23.84 2.01
C LEU A 524 2.83 25.11 2.64
N GLN A 525 4.11 25.16 2.94
CA GLN A 525 4.81 26.37 3.39
C GLN A 525 6.02 26.63 2.51
N ARG A 526 6.16 27.88 2.09
CA ARG A 526 7.29 28.38 1.33
C ARG A 526 8.15 29.26 2.23
N ILE A 527 9.43 28.96 2.37
CA ILE A 527 10.34 29.63 3.28
C ILE A 527 11.68 29.87 2.58
N HIS A 528 12.27 31.05 2.77
CA HIS A 528 13.63 31.33 2.30
C HIS A 528 14.61 30.25 2.85
N PRO A 529 15.56 29.74 2.04
CA PRO A 529 16.44 28.65 2.45
C PRO A 529 17.19 28.88 3.76
N SER A 530 17.60 30.13 4.04
CA SER A 530 18.30 30.50 5.28
C SER A 530 17.46 30.40 6.56
N LYS A 531 16.13 30.36 6.46
CA LYS A 531 15.18 30.22 7.58
C LYS A 531 14.56 28.84 7.70
N HIS A 532 14.81 27.95 6.73
CA HIS A 532 14.20 26.64 6.66
C HIS A 532 14.83 25.70 7.69
N ARG A 533 13.98 24.98 8.44
CA ARG A 533 14.41 23.93 9.37
C ARG A 533 14.58 22.62 8.60
N LEU A 534 15.80 22.34 8.23
CA LEU A 534 16.13 21.12 7.50
C LEU A 534 16.11 19.90 8.41
N TRP A 535 15.74 18.76 7.85
CA TRP A 535 16.01 17.47 8.47
C TRP A 535 17.52 17.20 8.51
N LYS A 536 18.00 16.47 9.51
CA LYS A 536 19.44 16.24 9.75
C LYS A 536 20.20 15.72 8.52
N HIS A 537 19.56 14.86 7.72
CA HIS A 537 20.17 14.31 6.52
C HIS A 537 20.21 15.31 5.35
N ALA A 538 19.18 16.17 5.23
CA ALA A 538 19.18 17.26 4.26
C ALA A 538 20.22 18.33 4.63
N GLU A 539 20.37 18.63 5.93
CA GLU A 539 21.39 19.53 6.45
C GLU A 539 22.81 18.99 6.21
N ALA A 540 23.03 17.69 6.45
CA ALA A 540 24.31 17.04 6.16
C ALA A 540 24.65 17.10 4.66
N ARG A 541 23.67 16.83 3.79
CA ARG A 541 23.84 16.91 2.32
C ARG A 541 24.23 18.31 1.85
N GLN A 542 23.62 19.35 2.42
CA GLN A 542 23.96 20.74 2.09
C GLN A 542 25.36 21.13 2.61
N ASN A 543 25.72 20.71 3.81
CA ASN A 543 27.05 20.96 4.38
C ASN A 543 28.17 20.31 3.55
N ASP A 544 27.94 19.11 3.01
CA ASP A 544 28.89 18.41 2.14
C ASP A 544 29.13 19.13 0.80
N LYS A 545 28.12 19.83 0.28
CA LYS A 545 28.21 20.61 -0.96
C LYS A 545 28.99 21.93 -0.80
N GLY A 546 29.25 22.40 0.43
CA GLY A 546 30.12 23.55 0.76
C GLY A 546 29.72 24.91 0.19
N GLY A 547 28.44 25.07 -0.21
CA GLY A 547 27.90 26.24 -0.88
C GLY A 547 26.91 27.04 -0.02
N SER A 548 26.34 28.12 -0.61
CA SER A 548 25.20 28.79 -0.03
C SER A 548 23.98 27.87 0.11
N PRO A 549 23.08 28.06 1.10
CA PRO A 549 21.89 27.27 1.27
C PRO A 549 21.08 27.19 -0.04
N THR A 550 20.80 25.98 -0.52
CA THR A 550 19.97 25.74 -1.70
C THR A 550 18.53 25.44 -1.29
N ALA A 551 17.59 25.66 -2.20
CA ALA A 551 16.19 25.36 -1.98
C ALA A 551 15.97 23.84 -1.84
N VAL A 552 15.32 23.43 -0.74
CA VAL A 552 15.03 22.02 -0.40
C VAL A 552 13.53 21.81 -0.37
N LEU A 553 13.09 20.71 -0.97
CA LEU A 553 11.73 20.19 -0.85
C LEU A 553 11.70 19.12 0.24
N GLN A 554 10.82 19.29 1.24
CA GLN A 554 10.57 18.30 2.29
C GLN A 554 9.08 17.94 2.32
N ILE A 555 8.76 16.67 2.20
CA ILE A 555 7.37 16.18 2.15
C ILE A 555 7.13 15.15 3.27
N VAL A 556 6.04 15.31 4.01
CA VAL A 556 5.50 14.31 4.93
C VAL A 556 4.17 13.82 4.39
N SER A 557 3.94 12.52 4.34
CA SER A 557 2.68 11.91 3.92
C SER A 557 2.09 11.09 5.05
N TYR A 558 0.90 11.44 5.50
CA TYR A 558 0.13 10.67 6.47
C TYR A 558 -0.49 9.43 5.82
N GLY A 559 -0.49 8.31 6.54
CA GLY A 559 -0.99 7.02 6.03
C GLY A 559 0.04 6.20 5.25
N SER A 560 1.23 6.74 4.97
CA SER A 560 2.30 6.03 4.27
C SER A 560 2.77 4.79 5.02
N GLU A 561 2.82 4.85 6.35
CA GLU A 561 3.17 3.70 7.19
C GLU A 561 2.18 2.53 7.02
N LEU A 562 0.89 2.82 6.80
CA LEU A 562 -0.13 1.79 6.53
C LEU A 562 0.06 1.12 5.15
N SER A 563 0.64 1.86 4.21
CA SER A 563 0.94 1.39 2.85
C SER A 563 2.37 0.88 2.69
N ASN A 564 3.11 0.73 3.80
CA ASN A 564 4.51 0.31 3.83
C ASN A 564 5.44 1.18 2.95
N ARG A 565 5.27 2.48 3.03
CA ARG A 565 6.09 3.48 2.33
C ARG A 565 6.85 4.32 3.34
N SER A 566 7.94 4.96 2.89
CA SER A 566 8.58 5.99 3.71
C SER A 566 7.58 7.12 3.96
N PRO A 567 7.36 7.57 5.22
CA PRO A 567 6.47 8.68 5.50
C PRO A 567 7.05 10.03 5.11
N THR A 568 8.33 10.08 4.75
CA THR A 568 9.06 11.30 4.44
C THR A 568 9.81 11.17 3.14
N PHE A 569 9.91 12.29 2.43
CA PHE A 569 10.76 12.46 1.26
C PHE A 569 11.40 13.83 1.31
N ASP A 570 12.66 13.94 0.89
CA ASP A 570 13.31 15.22 0.68
C ASP A 570 14.28 15.18 -0.50
N MET A 571 14.43 16.32 -1.15
CA MET A 571 15.39 16.51 -2.24
C MET A 571 15.81 17.97 -2.31
N ASP A 572 16.96 18.21 -2.91
CA ASP A 572 17.35 19.56 -3.30
C ASP A 572 16.61 19.89 -4.62
N LEU A 573 15.93 21.03 -4.70
CA LEU A 573 15.21 21.41 -5.94
C LEU A 573 16.18 21.59 -7.14
N SER A 574 17.45 21.82 -6.86
CA SER A 574 18.51 21.78 -7.88
C SER A 574 18.72 20.42 -8.52
N ASP A 575 18.27 19.33 -7.91
CA ASP A 575 18.34 17.98 -8.50
C ASP A 575 17.39 17.83 -9.69
N PHE A 576 16.44 18.77 -9.87
CA PHE A 576 15.61 18.90 -11.07
C PHE A 576 16.23 19.78 -12.16
N MET A 577 17.49 20.23 -11.99
CA MET A 577 18.19 21.06 -12.95
C MET A 577 19.41 20.33 -13.54
N ASP A 578 19.59 20.50 -14.84
CA ASP A 578 20.82 20.12 -15.57
C ASP A 578 21.41 21.40 -16.15
N GLY A 579 22.35 22.01 -15.41
CA GLY A 579 22.81 23.36 -15.68
C GLY A 579 21.69 24.37 -15.46
N ASP A 580 21.39 25.16 -16.49
CA ASP A 580 20.34 26.21 -16.45
C ASP A 580 18.96 25.72 -16.92
N LYS A 581 18.80 24.43 -17.23
CA LYS A 581 17.55 23.86 -17.74
C LYS A 581 17.00 22.79 -16.80
N PRO A 582 15.68 22.64 -16.71
CA PRO A 582 15.09 21.51 -16.02
C PRO A 582 15.52 20.17 -16.67
N ILE A 583 15.69 19.13 -15.85
CA ILE A 583 15.93 17.77 -16.32
C ILE A 583 14.73 17.27 -17.14
N SER A 584 14.95 16.30 -18.02
CA SER A 584 13.87 15.68 -18.78
C SER A 584 12.98 14.80 -17.88
N TYR A 585 11.75 14.55 -18.32
CA TYR A 585 10.84 13.63 -17.63
C TYR A 585 11.40 12.21 -17.49
N GLU A 586 12.17 11.74 -18.47
CA GLU A 586 12.84 10.44 -18.42
C GLU A 586 13.92 10.40 -17.33
N GLN A 587 14.71 11.46 -17.19
CA GLN A 587 15.69 11.58 -16.10
C GLN A 587 15.00 11.61 -14.74
N ALA A 588 13.87 12.33 -14.61
CA ALA A 588 13.07 12.35 -13.38
C ALA A 588 12.49 10.96 -13.06
N ARG A 589 11.98 10.25 -14.06
CA ARG A 589 11.50 8.86 -13.89
C ARG A 589 12.60 7.95 -13.36
N MET A 590 13.81 8.06 -13.92
CA MET A 590 14.98 7.30 -13.42
C MET A 590 15.36 7.73 -11.98
N TYR A 591 15.22 9.01 -11.65
CA TYR A 591 15.48 9.53 -10.31
C TYR A 591 14.55 8.87 -9.28
N PHE A 592 13.23 8.89 -9.50
CA PHE A 592 12.24 8.29 -8.57
C PHE A 592 12.23 6.76 -8.60
N ALA A 593 12.74 6.12 -9.64
CA ALA A 593 12.85 4.67 -9.71
C ALA A 593 13.99 4.11 -8.84
N LYS A 594 14.92 4.94 -8.37
CA LYS A 594 16.07 4.51 -7.54
C LYS A 594 15.64 3.92 -6.19
N ASP A 595 14.56 4.46 -5.60
CA ASP A 595 14.04 4.01 -4.31
C ASP A 595 12.53 3.74 -4.40
N PRO A 596 12.12 2.46 -4.51
CA PRO A 596 10.70 2.09 -4.59
C PRO A 596 9.88 2.53 -3.38
N SER A 597 10.47 2.68 -2.18
CA SER A 597 9.76 3.12 -0.97
C SER A 597 9.37 4.60 -1.02
N GLN A 598 10.05 5.39 -1.85
CA GLN A 598 9.84 6.82 -2.06
C GLN A 598 9.16 7.14 -3.40
N LYS A 599 8.88 6.14 -4.23
CA LYS A 599 8.23 6.33 -5.55
C LYS A 599 6.94 7.15 -5.46
N TRP A 600 6.20 7.07 -4.35
CA TRP A 600 4.99 7.85 -4.12
C TRP A 600 5.23 9.36 -4.18
N ALA A 601 6.44 9.82 -3.82
CA ALA A 601 6.76 11.24 -3.82
C ALA A 601 6.78 11.84 -5.24
N ALA A 602 6.87 11.01 -6.28
CA ALA A 602 6.79 11.45 -7.67
C ALA A 602 5.47 12.16 -7.97
N TYR A 603 4.35 11.76 -7.34
CA TYR A 603 3.04 12.40 -7.49
C TYR A 603 3.02 13.85 -6.94
N VAL A 604 3.87 14.15 -5.96
CA VAL A 604 3.96 15.47 -5.32
C VAL A 604 5.14 16.28 -5.88
N ALA A 605 6.34 15.71 -5.85
CA ALA A 605 7.56 16.39 -6.29
C ALA A 605 7.58 16.59 -7.82
N GLY A 606 7.00 15.66 -8.58
CA GLY A 606 6.88 15.81 -10.04
C GLY A 606 6.08 17.04 -10.47
N ALA A 607 5.16 17.53 -9.63
CA ALA A 607 4.42 18.75 -9.92
C ALA A 607 5.33 19.99 -10.06
N PHE A 608 6.41 20.05 -9.27
CA PHE A 608 7.42 21.12 -9.40
C PHE A 608 8.11 21.06 -10.74
N LEU A 609 8.57 19.88 -11.15
CA LEU A 609 9.25 19.68 -12.43
C LEU A 609 8.35 20.04 -13.63
N VAL A 610 7.06 19.66 -13.57
CA VAL A 610 6.09 20.02 -14.62
C VAL A 610 5.96 21.54 -14.74
N LEU A 611 5.84 22.26 -13.60
CA LEU A 611 5.76 23.71 -13.63
C LEU A 611 7.05 24.36 -14.11
N MET A 612 8.23 23.79 -13.82
CA MET A 612 9.52 24.25 -14.34
C MET A 612 9.60 24.09 -15.87
N ILE A 613 9.22 22.94 -16.39
CA ILE A 613 9.32 22.62 -17.83
C ILE A 613 8.26 23.38 -18.64
N GLU A 614 6.99 23.31 -18.19
CA GLU A 614 5.86 23.80 -18.99
C GLU A 614 5.63 25.31 -18.88
N LEU A 615 5.91 25.88 -17.70
CA LEU A 615 5.64 27.28 -17.42
C LEU A 615 6.90 28.08 -17.09
N GLY A 616 8.08 27.46 -17.10
CA GLY A 616 9.35 28.13 -16.78
C GLY A 616 9.44 28.65 -15.34
N VAL A 617 8.68 28.07 -14.41
CA VAL A 617 8.69 28.49 -13.00
C VAL A 617 10.04 28.17 -12.38
N GLN A 618 10.62 29.15 -11.68
CA GLN A 618 11.84 28.94 -10.90
C GLN A 618 11.50 28.91 -9.41
N PHE A 619 12.04 27.91 -8.71
CA PHE A 619 11.82 27.70 -7.28
C PHE A 619 13.10 28.07 -6.49
N GLU A 620 13.13 29.26 -5.93
CA GLU A 620 14.26 29.77 -5.16
C GLU A 620 14.10 29.53 -3.65
N ASP A 621 12.87 29.37 -3.18
CA ASP A 621 12.54 29.11 -1.80
C ASP A 621 12.44 27.62 -1.50
N SER A 622 12.79 27.26 -0.26
CA SER A 622 12.55 25.91 0.25
C SER A 622 11.07 25.68 0.53
N ILE A 623 10.62 24.45 0.35
CA ILE A 623 9.22 24.05 0.44
C ILE A 623 9.07 22.94 1.47
N SER A 624 8.15 23.12 2.40
CA SER A 624 7.69 22.09 3.32
C SER A 624 6.25 21.73 3.00
N MET A 625 5.95 20.43 2.86
CA MET A 625 4.61 19.93 2.53
C MET A 625 4.16 18.82 3.49
N LEU A 626 2.88 18.86 3.86
CA LEU A 626 2.19 17.77 4.55
C LEU A 626 1.01 17.35 3.70
N VAL A 627 0.99 16.07 3.31
CA VAL A 627 -0.07 15.44 2.51
C VAL A 627 -0.89 14.53 3.42
N SER A 628 -2.21 14.67 3.40
CA SER A 628 -3.15 13.80 4.13
C SER A 628 -4.33 13.45 3.24
N SER A 629 -4.42 12.21 2.80
CA SER A 629 -5.49 11.76 1.90
C SER A 629 -6.47 10.86 2.61
N ALA A 630 -7.76 11.21 2.56
CA ALA A 630 -8.86 10.33 2.91
C ALA A 630 -9.33 9.47 1.72
N VAL A 631 -8.86 9.75 0.51
CA VAL A 631 -9.15 8.94 -0.68
C VAL A 631 -8.35 7.65 -0.60
N PRO A 632 -9.01 6.48 -0.48
CA PRO A 632 -8.28 5.23 -0.26
C PRO A 632 -7.55 4.76 -1.53
N GLU A 633 -6.31 4.31 -1.35
CA GLU A 633 -5.46 3.85 -2.45
C GLU A 633 -5.89 2.50 -3.01
N GLY A 634 -5.78 2.36 -4.33
CA GLY A 634 -6.03 1.10 -5.03
C GLY A 634 -7.50 0.66 -5.03
N LYS A 635 -8.43 1.61 -4.85
CA LYS A 635 -9.89 1.35 -4.86
C LYS A 635 -10.60 1.83 -6.13
N GLY A 636 -9.86 2.32 -7.12
CA GLY A 636 -10.43 2.82 -8.38
C GLY A 636 -11.21 4.13 -8.26
N VAL A 637 -10.94 4.92 -7.21
CA VAL A 637 -11.59 6.22 -6.92
C VAL A 637 -10.63 7.41 -7.03
N SER A 638 -9.56 7.28 -7.80
CA SER A 638 -8.59 8.33 -8.17
C SER A 638 -7.81 8.94 -7.01
N SER A 639 -7.23 8.09 -6.16
CA SER A 639 -6.36 8.57 -5.08
C SER A 639 -5.09 9.29 -5.60
N SER A 640 -4.51 8.86 -6.72
CA SER A 640 -3.35 9.51 -7.35
C SER A 640 -3.69 10.92 -7.83
N ALA A 641 -4.75 11.06 -8.62
CA ALA A 641 -5.18 12.34 -9.16
C ALA A 641 -5.56 13.34 -8.05
N SER A 642 -6.19 12.88 -6.95
CA SER A 642 -6.50 13.75 -5.82
C SER A 642 -5.23 14.30 -5.13
N VAL A 643 -4.17 13.48 -5.01
CA VAL A 643 -2.88 13.91 -4.48
C VAL A 643 -2.18 14.89 -5.43
N GLU A 644 -2.16 14.59 -6.72
CA GLU A 644 -1.57 15.47 -7.75
C GLU A 644 -2.24 16.84 -7.79
N VAL A 645 -3.57 16.85 -7.90
CA VAL A 645 -4.36 18.07 -8.00
C VAL A 645 -4.25 18.90 -6.72
N ALA A 646 -4.34 18.29 -5.53
CA ALA A 646 -4.16 18.99 -4.28
C ALA A 646 -2.76 19.59 -4.15
N SER A 647 -1.72 18.82 -4.52
CA SER A 647 -0.33 19.28 -4.44
C SER A 647 -0.04 20.40 -5.43
N MET A 648 -0.45 20.25 -6.70
CA MET A 648 -0.28 21.28 -7.74
C MET A 648 -1.03 22.57 -7.35
N SER A 649 -2.25 22.44 -6.81
CA SER A 649 -3.03 23.58 -6.31
C SER A 649 -2.32 24.32 -5.16
N ALA A 650 -1.67 23.56 -4.25
CA ALA A 650 -0.91 24.17 -3.15
C ALA A 650 0.33 24.91 -3.64
N ILE A 651 1.05 24.33 -4.60
CA ILE A 651 2.24 24.94 -5.19
C ILE A 651 1.87 26.22 -5.94
N THR A 652 0.84 26.16 -6.78
CA THR A 652 0.38 27.33 -7.56
C THR A 652 -0.14 28.45 -6.66
N ALA A 653 -0.89 28.12 -5.61
CA ALA A 653 -1.35 29.10 -4.62
C ALA A 653 -0.19 29.79 -3.88
N ALA A 654 0.81 29.02 -3.43
CA ALA A 654 1.96 29.55 -2.70
C ALA A 654 2.88 30.43 -3.57
N HIS A 655 2.89 30.22 -4.88
CA HIS A 655 3.70 30.99 -5.82
C HIS A 655 2.89 32.05 -6.59
N GLY A 656 1.59 32.20 -6.27
CA GLY A 656 0.74 33.20 -6.90
C GLY A 656 0.51 32.97 -8.40
N LEU A 657 0.60 31.72 -8.84
CA LEU A 657 0.36 31.33 -10.24
C LEU A 657 -1.15 31.23 -10.49
N ASN A 658 -1.64 31.96 -11.46
CA ASN A 658 -3.05 31.95 -11.83
C ASN A 658 -3.28 30.95 -12.97
N ILE A 659 -3.61 29.71 -12.63
CA ILE A 659 -3.86 28.63 -13.56
C ILE A 659 -5.34 28.22 -13.43
N SER A 660 -6.02 28.06 -14.57
CA SER A 660 -7.42 27.59 -14.53
C SER A 660 -7.49 26.15 -13.99
N PRO A 661 -8.60 25.76 -13.32
CA PRO A 661 -8.75 24.37 -12.84
C PRO A 661 -8.59 23.33 -13.95
N ARG A 662 -9.06 23.63 -15.17
CA ARG A 662 -8.89 22.77 -16.35
C ARG A 662 -7.42 22.63 -16.75
N ASP A 663 -6.70 23.75 -16.86
CA ASP A 663 -5.30 23.71 -17.27
C ASP A 663 -4.43 23.06 -16.18
N LEU A 664 -4.76 23.28 -14.90
CA LEU A 664 -4.13 22.59 -13.78
C LEU A 664 -4.31 21.08 -13.87
N ALA A 665 -5.52 20.59 -14.19
CA ALA A 665 -5.78 19.17 -14.39
C ALA A 665 -4.99 18.60 -15.57
N ILE A 666 -4.87 19.38 -16.66
CA ILE A 666 -4.07 19.00 -17.84
C ILE A 666 -2.57 18.96 -17.51
N LEU A 667 -2.08 19.88 -16.68
CA LEU A 667 -0.70 19.87 -16.22
C LEU A 667 -0.42 18.65 -15.31
N CYS A 668 -1.39 18.26 -14.49
CA CYS A 668 -1.27 17.06 -13.67
C CYS A 668 -1.20 15.79 -14.52
N GLN A 669 -1.95 15.73 -15.61
CA GLN A 669 -2.08 14.52 -16.43
C GLN A 669 -1.45 14.65 -17.81
N LYS A 670 -1.21 15.78 -18.37
CA LYS A 670 -0.96 16.10 -19.78
C LYS A 670 -0.57 14.92 -20.68
N VAL A 671 -1.43 14.57 -21.59
CA VAL A 671 -1.30 13.44 -22.53
C VAL A 671 -0.14 13.67 -23.50
N GLY A 672 0.67 12.66 -23.73
CA GLY A 672 1.77 12.68 -24.69
C GLY A 672 3.13 12.80 -24.00
N LEU A 673 3.88 13.85 -24.14
CA LEU A 673 5.28 13.92 -23.71
C LEU A 673 5.49 14.45 -22.26
N TYR A 674 4.45 14.86 -21.50
CA TYR A 674 4.65 15.83 -20.44
C TYR A 674 3.74 15.70 -19.19
N ALA A 675 3.57 14.51 -18.59
CA ALA A 675 2.71 14.42 -17.42
C ALA A 675 3.32 13.75 -16.19
N VAL A 676 2.92 14.21 -15.01
CA VAL A 676 3.38 13.66 -13.72
C VAL A 676 3.03 12.17 -13.61
N GLU A 677 1.81 11.78 -13.95
CA GLU A 677 1.37 10.39 -13.82
C GLU A 677 1.87 9.50 -14.95
N ASN A 678 1.77 9.94 -16.21
CA ASN A 678 2.14 9.12 -17.36
C ASN A 678 3.66 8.98 -17.58
N HIS A 679 4.44 10.05 -17.36
CA HIS A 679 5.87 10.04 -17.67
C HIS A 679 6.78 9.91 -16.45
N ILE A 680 6.47 10.55 -15.33
CA ILE A 680 7.31 10.46 -14.13
C ILE A 680 6.97 9.21 -13.32
N VAL A 681 5.69 8.93 -13.14
CA VAL A 681 5.22 7.75 -12.40
C VAL A 681 5.13 6.51 -13.30
N GLY A 682 4.77 6.68 -14.57
CA GLY A 682 4.68 5.63 -15.58
C GLY A 682 3.36 4.86 -15.57
N ALA A 683 2.24 5.51 -15.20
CA ALA A 683 0.90 4.94 -15.26
C ALA A 683 0.18 5.42 -16.54
N PRO A 684 -0.32 4.52 -17.42
CA PRO A 684 -0.97 4.89 -18.68
C PRO A 684 -2.44 5.28 -18.49
N CYS A 685 -2.73 6.42 -17.84
CA CYS A 685 -4.09 6.89 -17.56
C CYS A 685 -4.58 7.99 -18.53
N GLY A 686 -5.91 8.17 -18.61
CA GLY A 686 -6.55 9.30 -19.27
C GLY A 686 -6.62 10.54 -18.37
N VAL A 687 -7.34 11.60 -18.80
CA VAL A 687 -7.40 12.90 -18.09
C VAL A 687 -8.63 13.02 -17.15
N MET A 688 -9.55 12.08 -17.19
CA MET A 688 -10.84 12.19 -16.51
C MET A 688 -10.69 12.35 -14.99
N ASP A 689 -9.71 11.73 -14.42
CA ASP A 689 -9.46 11.67 -12.97
C ASP A 689 -9.08 13.04 -12.43
N GLN A 690 -8.08 13.66 -13.03
CA GLN A 690 -7.58 14.98 -12.65
C GLN A 690 -8.64 16.07 -12.94
N MET A 691 -9.36 15.93 -14.05
CA MET A 691 -10.43 16.86 -14.39
C MET A 691 -11.60 16.79 -13.40
N ALA A 692 -12.00 15.59 -12.98
CA ALA A 692 -13.05 15.45 -11.97
C ALA A 692 -12.62 16.01 -10.61
N SER A 693 -11.37 15.75 -10.21
CA SER A 693 -10.78 16.25 -8.97
C SER A 693 -10.61 17.79 -8.95
N ALA A 694 -10.28 18.38 -10.10
CA ALA A 694 -10.06 19.83 -10.23
C ALA A 694 -11.35 20.61 -10.51
N CYS A 695 -12.16 20.16 -11.47
CA CYS A 695 -13.27 20.91 -12.06
C CYS A 695 -14.65 20.44 -11.62
N GLY A 696 -14.77 19.35 -10.86
CA GLY A 696 -16.03 18.81 -10.40
C GLY A 696 -16.77 19.71 -9.41
N GLU A 697 -18.09 19.59 -9.34
CA GLU A 697 -18.91 20.26 -8.33
C GLU A 697 -19.72 19.25 -7.51
N ALA A 698 -20.02 19.61 -6.27
CA ALA A 698 -20.81 18.76 -5.40
C ALA A 698 -22.21 18.47 -6.00
N ASN A 699 -22.64 17.21 -5.92
CA ASN A 699 -23.92 16.71 -6.42
C ASN A 699 -24.16 16.90 -7.94
N LYS A 700 -23.09 17.02 -8.71
CA LYS A 700 -23.13 17.12 -10.16
C LYS A 700 -22.19 16.11 -10.81
N LEU A 701 -22.52 15.71 -12.02
CA LEU A 701 -21.63 14.96 -12.89
C LEU A 701 -20.87 15.93 -13.79
N LEU A 702 -19.54 15.85 -13.77
CA LEU A 702 -18.72 16.52 -14.79
C LEU A 702 -18.85 15.73 -16.09
N ALA A 703 -19.46 16.35 -17.09
CA ALA A 703 -19.50 15.82 -18.46
C ALA A 703 -18.35 16.41 -19.27
N MET A 704 -17.46 15.54 -19.77
CA MET A 704 -16.30 15.99 -20.53
C MET A 704 -15.96 15.03 -21.67
N ILE A 705 -15.39 15.56 -22.73
CA ILE A 705 -14.71 14.81 -23.79
C ILE A 705 -13.25 14.73 -23.42
N CYS A 706 -12.71 13.50 -23.34
CA CYS A 706 -11.37 13.28 -22.77
C CYS A 706 -10.23 13.63 -23.74
N GLN A 707 -10.51 13.71 -25.01
CA GLN A 707 -9.56 14.14 -26.06
C GLN A 707 -10.27 15.14 -26.96
N PRO A 708 -9.96 16.43 -26.90
CA PRO A 708 -8.79 17.10 -26.30
C PRO A 708 -9.02 17.66 -24.86
N ALA A 709 -9.64 16.98 -23.96
CA ALA A 709 -9.94 17.40 -22.58
C ALA A 709 -10.90 18.61 -22.50
N GLU A 710 -12.07 18.49 -23.16
CA GLU A 710 -13.08 19.53 -23.23
C GLU A 710 -14.19 19.31 -22.21
N ILE A 711 -14.48 20.32 -21.40
CA ILE A 711 -15.62 20.30 -20.47
C ILE A 711 -16.89 20.63 -21.26
N VAL A 712 -17.76 19.64 -21.42
CA VAL A 712 -19.09 19.80 -22.07
C VAL A 712 -20.06 20.51 -21.13
N GLY A 713 -19.92 20.32 -19.82
CA GLY A 713 -20.71 20.98 -18.80
C GLY A 713 -20.87 20.17 -17.53
N LEU A 714 -21.63 20.71 -16.61
CA LEU A 714 -22.02 20.05 -15.36
C LEU A 714 -23.48 19.58 -15.49
N VAL A 715 -23.73 18.31 -15.18
CA VAL A 715 -25.06 17.70 -15.23
C VAL A 715 -25.55 17.49 -13.80
N ASP A 716 -26.66 18.13 -13.46
CA ASP A 716 -27.27 17.94 -12.14
C ASP A 716 -27.76 16.50 -11.97
N ILE A 717 -27.45 15.90 -10.82
CA ILE A 717 -28.04 14.62 -10.42
C ILE A 717 -29.45 14.94 -9.92
N PRO A 718 -30.52 14.42 -10.56
CA PRO A 718 -31.90 14.66 -10.12
C PRO A 718 -32.06 14.29 -8.63
N SER A 719 -32.78 15.11 -7.87
CA SER A 719 -32.96 14.95 -6.42
C SER A 719 -33.55 13.60 -6.00
N HIS A 720 -34.28 12.93 -6.90
CA HIS A 720 -34.86 11.59 -6.67
C HIS A 720 -33.89 10.44 -7.02
N ILE A 721 -32.69 10.72 -7.52
CA ILE A 721 -31.66 9.75 -7.85
C ILE A 721 -30.49 9.90 -6.86
N ARG A 722 -29.93 8.80 -6.41
CA ARG A 722 -28.74 8.73 -5.58
C ARG A 722 -27.70 7.79 -6.17
N VAL A 723 -26.45 8.13 -5.99
CA VAL A 723 -25.31 7.37 -6.46
C VAL A 723 -24.50 6.91 -5.26
N TRP A 724 -24.05 5.65 -5.28
CA TRP A 724 -23.18 5.04 -4.26
C TRP A 724 -21.98 4.38 -4.92
N GLY A 725 -20.86 4.38 -4.21
CA GLY A 725 -19.71 3.55 -4.54
C GLY A 725 -19.53 2.45 -3.49
N LEU A 726 -19.38 1.20 -3.93
CA LEU A 726 -19.17 0.04 -3.07
C LEU A 726 -17.79 -0.55 -3.35
N ASP A 727 -16.87 -0.47 -2.40
CA ASP A 727 -15.54 -1.06 -2.55
C ASP A 727 -15.58 -2.58 -2.45
N SER A 728 -15.08 -3.27 -3.45
CA SER A 728 -15.03 -4.74 -3.48
C SER A 728 -13.97 -5.35 -2.53
N GLY A 729 -13.10 -4.52 -1.94
CA GLY A 729 -11.96 -5.01 -1.15
C GLY A 729 -10.81 -5.56 -2.00
N ILE A 730 -11.00 -5.73 -3.30
CA ILE A 730 -9.96 -6.15 -4.23
C ILE A 730 -9.18 -4.90 -4.65
N ARG A 731 -7.85 -4.95 -4.45
CA ARG A 731 -7.00 -3.82 -4.80
C ARG A 731 -6.95 -3.64 -6.31
N HIS A 732 -7.37 -2.48 -6.78
CA HIS A 732 -7.17 -2.06 -8.15
C HIS A 732 -5.67 -1.81 -8.42
N SER A 733 -5.16 -2.34 -9.54
CA SER A 733 -3.75 -2.18 -9.94
C SER A 733 -3.68 -1.41 -11.25
N VAL A 734 -3.50 -0.10 -11.18
CA VAL A 734 -3.32 0.76 -12.37
C VAL A 734 -2.01 0.45 -13.12
N GLY A 735 -1.01 -0.08 -12.43
CA GLY A 735 0.25 -0.54 -13.03
C GLY A 735 0.21 -2.00 -13.51
N GLY A 736 -0.96 -2.66 -13.43
CA GLY A 736 -1.14 -4.04 -13.86
C GLY A 736 -1.12 -4.16 -15.38
N ALA A 737 -0.60 -5.29 -15.85
CA ALA A 737 -0.54 -5.64 -17.26
C ALA A 737 -1.92 -5.59 -17.98
N ASP A 738 -3.02 -5.59 -17.23
CA ASP A 738 -4.37 -5.75 -17.76
C ASP A 738 -4.94 -4.46 -18.38
N TYR A 739 -4.92 -3.32 -17.66
CA TYR A 739 -5.40 -2.04 -18.19
C TYR A 739 -4.57 -1.58 -19.41
N GLY A 740 -3.25 -1.63 -19.31
CA GLY A 740 -2.35 -1.29 -20.41
C GLY A 740 -2.59 -2.18 -21.64
N SER A 741 -2.90 -3.46 -21.44
CA SER A 741 -3.19 -4.40 -22.52
C SER A 741 -4.50 -4.09 -23.24
N VAL A 742 -5.54 -3.65 -22.52
CA VAL A 742 -6.81 -3.24 -23.12
C VAL A 742 -6.61 -1.99 -23.98
N ARG A 743 -5.82 -1.03 -23.49
CA ARG A 743 -5.45 0.16 -24.26
C ARG A 743 -4.68 -0.22 -25.54
N ILE A 744 -3.65 -1.07 -25.44
CA ILE A 744 -2.91 -1.58 -26.59
C ILE A 744 -3.87 -2.26 -27.58
N GLY A 745 -4.73 -3.16 -27.12
CA GLY A 745 -5.70 -3.86 -27.95
C GLY A 745 -6.66 -2.91 -28.69
N ALA A 746 -7.10 -1.82 -28.04
CA ALA A 746 -7.94 -0.81 -28.65
C ALA A 746 -7.21 -0.06 -29.78
N PHE A 747 -5.95 0.35 -29.56
CA PHE A 747 -5.14 1.00 -30.58
C PHE A 747 -4.74 0.06 -31.72
N MET A 748 -4.48 -1.23 -31.43
CA MET A 748 -4.30 -2.26 -32.46
C MET A 748 -5.54 -2.36 -33.35
N GLY A 749 -6.73 -2.44 -32.75
CA GLY A 749 -7.99 -2.48 -33.48
C GLY A 749 -8.27 -1.23 -34.30
N MET A 750 -7.97 -0.06 -33.78
CA MET A 750 -8.04 1.21 -34.52
C MET A 750 -7.13 1.18 -35.76
N LYS A 751 -5.90 0.69 -35.63
CA LYS A 751 -4.97 0.54 -36.76
C LYS A 751 -5.52 -0.42 -37.82
N MET A 752 -6.12 -1.54 -37.38
CA MET A 752 -6.73 -2.52 -38.28
C MET A 752 -7.93 -1.94 -39.03
N ILE A 753 -8.79 -1.14 -38.36
CA ILE A 753 -9.93 -0.43 -39.02
C ILE A 753 -9.40 0.52 -40.08
N LYS A 754 -8.42 1.36 -39.73
CA LYS A 754 -7.82 2.33 -40.67
C LYS A 754 -7.20 1.66 -41.90
N ALA A 755 -6.47 0.56 -41.66
CA ALA A 755 -5.87 -0.19 -42.76
C ALA A 755 -6.93 -0.79 -43.70
N LYS A 756 -7.98 -1.40 -43.12
CA LYS A 756 -9.06 -1.99 -43.91
C LYS A 756 -9.87 -0.94 -44.67
N ALA A 757 -10.20 0.19 -44.04
CA ALA A 757 -10.85 1.31 -44.73
C ALA A 757 -10.01 1.85 -45.90
N SER A 758 -8.70 1.93 -45.71
CA SER A 758 -7.78 2.37 -46.77
C SER A 758 -7.69 1.36 -47.93
N GLU A 759 -7.74 0.05 -47.65
CA GLU A 759 -7.77 -1.03 -48.63
C GLU A 759 -9.06 -0.96 -49.43
N GLU A 760 -10.24 -0.91 -48.76
CA GLU A 760 -11.56 -0.81 -49.43
C GLU A 760 -11.69 0.48 -50.26
N LEU A 761 -11.18 1.61 -49.75
CA LEU A 761 -11.12 2.88 -50.48
C LEU A 761 -10.26 2.75 -51.77
N SER A 762 -9.11 2.06 -51.69
CA SER A 762 -8.22 1.84 -52.81
C SER A 762 -8.86 0.94 -53.87
N GLU A 763 -9.56 -0.12 -53.41
CA GLU A 763 -10.30 -1.04 -54.30
C GLU A 763 -11.45 -0.33 -55.02
N LEU A 764 -12.24 0.49 -54.30
CA LEU A 764 -13.33 1.28 -54.87
C LEU A 764 -12.84 2.30 -55.87
N CYS A 765 -11.76 3.01 -55.55
CA CYS A 765 -11.12 3.97 -56.47
C CYS A 765 -10.53 3.30 -57.73
N ALA A 766 -10.04 2.07 -57.60
CA ALA A 766 -9.49 1.30 -58.73
C ALA A 766 -10.60 0.72 -59.65
N ALA A 767 -11.74 0.34 -59.06
CA ALA A 767 -12.85 -0.24 -59.81
C ALA A 767 -13.64 0.75 -60.67
N ASN A 768 -13.73 2.01 -60.21
CA ASN A 768 -14.71 2.94 -60.76
C ASN A 768 -14.22 4.04 -61.73
N GLY A 769 -12.99 4.05 -62.18
CA GLY A 769 -12.43 4.97 -63.21
C GLY A 769 -13.23 6.23 -63.50
N LEU A 770 -13.15 7.30 -62.74
CA LEU A 770 -13.53 8.71 -62.98
C LEU A 770 -15.06 9.11 -63.11
N ASN A 771 -16.02 8.23 -62.99
CA ASN A 771 -17.44 8.59 -62.99
C ASN A 771 -18.13 7.93 -61.79
N TYR A 772 -18.43 8.72 -60.75
CA TYR A 772 -19.12 8.26 -59.53
C TYR A 772 -20.58 8.75 -59.54
N ASP A 773 -21.52 7.87 -59.19
CA ASP A 773 -22.87 8.27 -58.82
C ASP A 773 -22.83 8.94 -57.43
N GLU A 774 -23.85 9.81 -57.11
CA GLU A 774 -23.87 10.56 -55.83
C GLU A 774 -23.76 9.62 -54.57
N VAL A 775 -24.32 8.41 -54.63
CA VAL A 775 -24.30 7.41 -53.54
C VAL A 775 -22.87 6.83 -53.33
N GLU A 776 -22.12 6.61 -54.38
CA GLU A 776 -20.74 6.09 -54.27
C GLU A 776 -19.80 7.19 -53.77
N GLN A 777 -20.11 8.46 -53.99
CA GLN A 777 -19.32 9.59 -53.46
C GLN A 777 -19.46 9.77 -51.98
N ASP A 778 -20.63 9.50 -51.38
CA ASP A 778 -20.86 9.49 -49.95
C ASP A 778 -20.16 8.33 -49.25
N ASP A 779 -20.13 7.13 -49.86
CA ASP A 779 -19.39 5.97 -49.31
C ASP A 779 -17.90 6.20 -49.35
N ILE A 780 -17.36 6.83 -50.42
CA ILE A 780 -15.95 7.20 -50.49
C ILE A 780 -15.56 8.20 -49.40
N GLU A 781 -16.42 9.21 -49.16
CA GLU A 781 -16.14 10.21 -48.13
C GLU A 781 -16.17 9.59 -46.73
N LEU A 782 -17.08 8.66 -46.46
CA LEU A 782 -17.15 7.89 -45.20
C LEU A 782 -15.90 7.01 -45.02
N LEU A 783 -15.45 6.30 -46.07
CA LEU A 783 -14.23 5.48 -45.99
C LEU A 783 -12.96 6.33 -45.81
N LYS A 784 -12.90 7.54 -46.33
CA LYS A 784 -11.81 8.50 -46.08
C LYS A 784 -11.80 8.94 -44.63
N GLN A 785 -12.96 9.23 -44.02
CA GLN A 785 -13.08 9.59 -42.62
C GLN A 785 -12.66 8.39 -41.71
N GLU A 786 -13.04 7.18 -42.08
CA GLU A 786 -12.67 5.95 -41.35
C GLU A 786 -11.16 5.63 -41.47
N ALA A 787 -10.56 5.84 -42.65
CA ALA A 787 -9.12 5.70 -42.87
C ALA A 787 -8.30 6.73 -42.08
N SER A 788 -8.87 7.91 -41.83
CA SER A 788 -8.25 9.00 -41.07
C SER A 788 -8.74 9.12 -39.63
N LEU A 789 -9.46 8.11 -39.10
CA LEU A 789 -10.08 8.11 -37.77
C LEU A 789 -9.08 8.51 -36.66
N ASP A 790 -9.38 9.57 -35.90
CA ASP A 790 -8.52 10.02 -34.79
C ASP A 790 -8.78 9.22 -33.51
N TYR A 791 -10.06 8.90 -33.21
CA TYR A 791 -10.46 8.23 -31.97
C TYR A 791 -11.59 7.22 -32.22
N LEU A 792 -11.49 6.04 -31.64
CA LEU A 792 -12.50 4.97 -31.75
C LEU A 792 -13.91 5.41 -31.33
N CYS A 793 -14.03 6.31 -30.35
CA CYS A 793 -15.34 6.82 -29.90
C CYS A 793 -16.10 7.63 -30.96
N ASN A 794 -15.42 8.12 -32.00
CA ASN A 794 -16.04 8.83 -33.13
C ASN A 794 -16.66 7.86 -34.15
N PHE A 795 -16.38 6.56 -34.00
CA PHE A 795 -16.89 5.54 -34.92
C PHE A 795 -18.34 5.16 -34.56
N PRO A 796 -19.29 5.22 -35.49
CA PRO A 796 -20.67 4.82 -35.22
C PRO A 796 -20.80 3.30 -35.01
N PRO A 797 -21.47 2.83 -33.94
CA PRO A 797 -21.62 1.40 -33.66
C PRO A 797 -22.17 0.57 -34.82
N HIS A 798 -23.19 1.08 -35.53
CA HIS A 798 -23.81 0.33 -36.66
C HIS A 798 -22.84 0.10 -37.83
N ARG A 799 -21.98 1.05 -38.13
CA ARG A 799 -20.97 0.88 -39.17
C ARG A 799 -19.87 -0.12 -38.74
N PHE A 800 -19.46 -0.04 -37.47
CA PHE A 800 -18.53 -1.01 -36.94
C PHE A 800 -19.06 -2.44 -37.10
N GLU A 801 -20.33 -2.68 -36.71
CA GLU A 801 -20.95 -4.00 -36.85
C GLU A 801 -21.06 -4.45 -38.30
N ALA A 802 -21.43 -3.54 -39.20
CA ALA A 802 -21.62 -3.88 -40.60
C ALA A 802 -20.34 -4.27 -41.33
N LEU A 803 -19.24 -3.55 -41.07
CA LEU A 803 -18.05 -3.61 -41.91
C LEU A 803 -16.82 -4.20 -41.21
N TYR A 804 -16.62 -3.93 -39.90
CA TYR A 804 -15.35 -4.21 -39.24
C TYR A 804 -15.42 -5.28 -38.16
N ALA A 805 -16.55 -5.47 -37.50
CA ALA A 805 -16.65 -6.36 -36.34
C ALA A 805 -16.16 -7.80 -36.62
N LYS A 806 -16.44 -8.33 -37.81
CA LYS A 806 -16.00 -9.66 -38.23
C LYS A 806 -14.54 -9.72 -38.68
N ALA A 807 -13.99 -8.59 -39.14
CA ALA A 807 -12.62 -8.48 -39.63
C ALA A 807 -11.58 -8.33 -38.48
N ILE A 808 -12.00 -7.77 -37.35
CA ILE A 808 -11.14 -7.63 -36.17
C ILE A 808 -11.08 -8.98 -35.45
N PRO A 809 -9.89 -9.59 -35.26
CA PRO A 809 -9.73 -10.84 -34.54
C PRO A 809 -10.06 -10.69 -33.06
N GLU A 810 -10.47 -11.78 -32.41
CA GLU A 810 -10.69 -11.76 -30.95
C GLU A 810 -9.39 -11.43 -30.20
N THR A 811 -8.31 -12.09 -30.60
CA THR A 811 -6.98 -11.90 -30.04
C THR A 811 -5.93 -11.85 -31.14
N THR A 812 -4.83 -11.17 -30.86
CA THR A 812 -3.64 -11.11 -31.73
C THR A 812 -2.41 -11.07 -30.85
N ASP A 813 -1.37 -11.84 -31.19
CA ASP A 813 -0.09 -11.73 -30.52
C ASP A 813 0.69 -10.51 -31.04
N GLY A 814 1.56 -9.96 -30.16
CA GLY A 814 2.30 -8.73 -30.47
C GLY A 814 3.24 -8.87 -31.66
N GLU A 815 3.89 -10.03 -31.82
CA GLU A 815 4.79 -10.31 -32.94
C GLU A 815 4.06 -10.27 -34.29
N THR A 816 2.96 -11.04 -34.42
CA THR A 816 2.11 -11.06 -35.62
C THR A 816 1.56 -9.67 -35.98
N PHE A 817 1.18 -8.89 -34.97
CA PHE A 817 0.69 -7.53 -35.21
C PHE A 817 1.80 -6.63 -35.78
N LEU A 818 2.98 -6.64 -35.15
CA LEU A 818 4.10 -5.78 -35.54
C LEU A 818 4.68 -6.16 -36.90
N GLU A 819 4.66 -7.46 -37.30
CA GLU A 819 5.01 -7.90 -38.64
C GLU A 819 4.12 -7.29 -39.73
N LYS A 820 2.82 -7.07 -39.41
CA LYS A 820 1.85 -6.58 -40.39
C LYS A 820 1.69 -5.06 -40.38
N TYR A 821 1.77 -4.42 -39.20
CA TYR A 821 1.37 -3.01 -39.01
C TYR A 821 2.48 -2.11 -38.49
N GLU A 822 3.67 -2.66 -38.17
CA GLU A 822 4.85 -1.98 -37.65
C GLU A 822 4.65 -1.33 -36.25
N ASP A 823 3.52 -0.66 -36.03
CA ASP A 823 3.17 0.06 -34.78
C ASP A 823 1.66 0.27 -34.65
N HIS A 824 1.15 0.43 -33.42
CA HIS A 824 -0.26 0.75 -33.13
C HIS A 824 -0.52 2.26 -33.00
N ASN A 825 0.52 3.10 -33.07
CA ASN A 825 0.45 4.57 -33.00
C ASN A 825 -0.03 5.16 -31.65
N ASP A 826 0.00 4.39 -30.54
CA ASP A 826 -0.22 4.95 -29.20
C ASP A 826 1.12 5.50 -28.66
N PRO A 827 1.23 6.81 -28.34
CA PRO A 827 2.49 7.37 -27.85
C PRO A 827 2.83 6.96 -26.40
N VAL A 828 1.89 6.32 -25.69
CA VAL A 828 2.00 6.01 -24.25
C VAL A 828 2.37 4.56 -24.00
N THR A 829 1.91 3.63 -24.84
CA THR A 829 2.11 2.20 -24.62
C THR A 829 3.02 1.58 -25.69
N VAL A 830 3.67 0.48 -25.34
CA VAL A 830 4.56 -0.28 -26.24
C VAL A 830 4.05 -1.72 -26.31
N ILE A 831 4.00 -2.26 -27.53
CA ILE A 831 3.57 -3.65 -27.77
C ILE A 831 4.69 -4.60 -27.33
N ASP A 832 4.37 -5.52 -26.44
CA ASP A 832 5.23 -6.65 -26.12
C ASP A 832 5.02 -7.77 -27.16
N GLN A 833 6.05 -8.11 -27.91
CA GLN A 833 6.02 -9.12 -28.96
C GLN A 833 5.56 -10.49 -28.47
N LYS A 834 5.89 -10.84 -27.21
CA LYS A 834 5.57 -12.15 -26.62
C LYS A 834 4.18 -12.27 -26.01
N ARG A 835 3.43 -11.17 -26.01
CA ARG A 835 2.11 -11.10 -25.37
C ARG A 835 1.00 -11.18 -26.40
N THR A 836 -0.08 -11.89 -26.02
CA THR A 836 -1.35 -11.92 -26.78
C THR A 836 -2.31 -10.86 -26.20
N TYR A 837 -2.92 -10.08 -27.07
CA TYR A 837 -3.84 -8.99 -26.74
C TYR A 837 -5.26 -9.30 -27.18
N GLY A 838 -6.25 -9.01 -26.33
CA GLY A 838 -7.66 -9.02 -26.69
C GLY A 838 -8.00 -7.80 -27.53
N VAL A 839 -8.12 -7.95 -28.84
CA VAL A 839 -8.28 -6.80 -29.76
C VAL A 839 -9.74 -6.45 -29.97
N ARG A 840 -10.61 -7.41 -30.29
CA ARG A 840 -12.01 -7.14 -30.61
C ARG A 840 -12.75 -6.47 -29.46
N ALA A 841 -12.70 -7.05 -28.26
CA ALA A 841 -13.40 -6.51 -27.10
C ALA A 841 -12.89 -5.11 -26.75
N SER A 842 -11.57 -4.90 -26.77
CA SER A 842 -10.93 -3.61 -26.48
C SER A 842 -11.28 -2.54 -27.51
N THR A 843 -11.47 -2.92 -28.78
CA THR A 843 -11.92 -2.01 -29.85
C THR A 843 -13.40 -1.64 -29.72
N MET A 844 -14.22 -2.64 -29.43
CA MET A 844 -15.68 -2.46 -29.30
C MET A 844 -16.03 -1.56 -28.12
N HIS A 845 -15.31 -1.71 -27.00
CA HIS A 845 -15.66 -1.01 -25.76
C HIS A 845 -15.79 0.51 -25.96
N PRO A 846 -14.79 1.28 -26.42
CA PRO A 846 -14.93 2.73 -26.58
C PRO A 846 -15.98 3.16 -27.61
N ILE A 847 -16.21 2.38 -28.67
CA ILE A 847 -17.23 2.65 -29.70
C ILE A 847 -18.62 2.62 -29.07
N TYR A 848 -18.95 1.55 -28.34
CA TYR A 848 -20.27 1.41 -27.75
C TYR A 848 -20.42 2.23 -26.47
N GLU A 849 -19.34 2.40 -25.70
CA GLU A 849 -19.39 3.16 -24.44
C GLU A 849 -19.73 4.62 -24.69
N ASN A 850 -19.11 5.26 -25.67
CA ASN A 850 -19.45 6.63 -26.03
C ASN A 850 -20.94 6.82 -26.38
N PHE A 851 -21.54 5.83 -27.05
CA PHE A 851 -22.97 5.82 -27.32
C PHE A 851 -23.80 5.64 -26.04
N ARG A 852 -23.42 4.70 -25.16
CA ARG A 852 -24.06 4.48 -23.85
C ARG A 852 -24.03 5.74 -22.99
N VAL A 853 -22.89 6.42 -22.91
CA VAL A 853 -22.71 7.64 -22.10
C VAL A 853 -23.59 8.79 -22.63
N LYS A 854 -23.63 9.00 -23.94
CA LYS A 854 -24.51 10.00 -24.56
C LYS A 854 -25.98 9.72 -24.26
N THR A 855 -26.38 8.47 -24.36
CA THR A 855 -27.76 8.03 -24.05
C THR A 855 -28.08 8.19 -22.57
N PHE A 856 -27.17 7.78 -21.69
CA PHE A 856 -27.31 7.94 -20.24
C PHE A 856 -27.45 9.41 -19.84
N LYS A 857 -26.61 10.30 -20.35
CA LYS A 857 -26.69 11.75 -20.10
C LYS A 857 -28.03 12.32 -20.56
N ALA A 858 -28.51 11.95 -21.74
CA ALA A 858 -29.78 12.43 -22.27
C ALA A 858 -30.99 11.95 -21.43
N LEU A 859 -30.96 10.70 -20.97
CA LEU A 859 -32.01 10.15 -20.13
C LEU A 859 -31.96 10.68 -18.69
N LEU A 860 -30.81 10.89 -18.11
CA LEU A 860 -30.65 11.26 -16.69
C LEU A 860 -31.44 12.53 -16.35
N THR A 861 -31.38 13.55 -17.19
CA THR A 861 -32.06 14.86 -16.98
C THR A 861 -33.56 14.79 -17.11
N SER A 862 -34.11 13.78 -17.79
CA SER A 862 -35.55 13.61 -18.03
C SER A 862 -36.15 12.39 -17.35
N ALA A 863 -35.35 11.53 -16.72
CA ALA A 863 -35.81 10.28 -16.15
C ALA A 863 -36.67 10.50 -14.89
N SER A 864 -37.95 10.33 -15.03
CA SER A 864 -38.93 10.41 -13.93
C SER A 864 -39.73 9.13 -13.74
N SER A 865 -39.97 8.37 -14.81
CA SER A 865 -40.68 7.10 -14.75
C SER A 865 -39.79 5.92 -14.39
N ASN A 866 -40.37 4.87 -13.81
CA ASN A 866 -39.64 3.63 -13.50
C ASN A 866 -39.00 3.01 -14.75
N TYR A 867 -39.64 3.10 -15.89
CA TYR A 867 -39.11 2.58 -17.15
C TYR A 867 -37.80 3.30 -17.55
N GLN A 868 -37.78 4.64 -17.48
CA GLN A 868 -36.57 5.42 -17.78
C GLN A 868 -35.44 5.15 -16.77
N LEU A 869 -35.79 5.02 -15.49
CA LEU A 869 -34.78 4.70 -14.43
C LEU A 869 -34.21 3.29 -14.62
N THR A 870 -35.04 2.31 -14.99
CA THR A 870 -34.56 0.96 -15.33
C THR A 870 -33.67 0.97 -16.58
N THR A 871 -33.99 1.81 -17.58
CA THR A 871 -33.17 1.97 -18.79
C THR A 871 -31.80 2.57 -18.45
N LEU A 872 -31.72 3.57 -17.53
CA LEU A 872 -30.46 4.09 -17.04
C LEU A 872 -29.62 2.97 -16.39
N GLY A 873 -30.24 2.12 -15.60
CA GLY A 873 -29.58 0.98 -14.95
C GLY A 873 -29.06 -0.05 -15.94
N GLU A 874 -29.85 -0.32 -17.01
CA GLU A 874 -29.41 -1.23 -18.07
C GLU A 874 -28.15 -0.76 -18.79
N LEU A 875 -28.00 0.54 -19.02
CA LEU A 875 -26.76 1.11 -19.60
C LEU A 875 -25.55 0.89 -18.69
N LEU A 876 -25.73 0.96 -17.36
CA LEU A 876 -24.66 0.64 -16.40
C LEU A 876 -24.26 -0.84 -16.47
N TYR A 877 -25.23 -1.76 -16.51
CA TYR A 877 -24.95 -3.18 -16.66
C TYR A 877 -24.22 -3.51 -17.96
N GLN A 878 -24.65 -2.93 -19.08
CA GLN A 878 -23.97 -3.12 -20.37
C GLN A 878 -22.52 -2.62 -20.32
N CYS A 879 -22.25 -1.50 -19.64
CA CYS A 879 -20.91 -1.01 -19.40
C CYS A 879 -20.12 -2.02 -18.56
N HIS A 880 -20.66 -2.53 -17.45
CA HIS A 880 -20.01 -3.52 -16.59
C HIS A 880 -19.61 -4.78 -17.36
N TYR A 881 -20.53 -5.38 -18.12
CA TYR A 881 -20.22 -6.58 -18.90
C TYR A 881 -19.23 -6.31 -20.04
N SER A 882 -19.22 -5.10 -20.58
CA SER A 882 -18.19 -4.69 -21.54
C SER A 882 -16.78 -4.62 -20.92
N TYR A 883 -16.66 -4.15 -19.64
CA TYR A 883 -15.42 -4.24 -18.88
C TYR A 883 -14.97 -5.69 -18.68
N SER A 884 -15.90 -6.57 -18.30
CA SER A 884 -15.59 -7.99 -18.08
C SER A 884 -15.16 -8.68 -19.39
N ALA A 885 -15.74 -8.30 -20.54
CA ALA A 885 -15.34 -8.79 -21.86
C ALA A 885 -13.90 -8.34 -22.23
N CYS A 886 -13.47 -7.16 -21.77
CA CYS A 886 -12.07 -6.69 -21.90
C CYS A 886 -11.10 -7.35 -20.90
N GLY A 887 -11.57 -8.24 -20.02
CA GLY A 887 -10.75 -8.86 -18.98
C GLY A 887 -10.51 -7.99 -17.74
N LEU A 888 -11.27 -6.90 -17.56
CA LEU A 888 -11.16 -5.96 -16.46
C LEU A 888 -12.20 -6.19 -15.35
N GLY A 889 -12.96 -7.27 -15.41
CA GLY A 889 -13.82 -7.76 -14.34
C GLY A 889 -13.03 -8.35 -13.18
N SER A 890 -13.70 -8.59 -12.07
CA SER A 890 -13.17 -9.35 -10.94
C SER A 890 -14.30 -10.02 -10.18
N ASP A 891 -13.99 -11.14 -9.51
CA ASP A 891 -14.98 -11.88 -8.70
C ASP A 891 -15.73 -10.96 -7.71
N GLY A 892 -15.04 -9.96 -7.15
CA GLY A 892 -15.64 -9.04 -6.18
C GLY A 892 -16.55 -8.00 -6.84
N THR A 893 -16.13 -7.37 -7.92
CA THR A 893 -16.95 -6.39 -8.63
C THR A 893 -18.17 -7.05 -9.27
N ASP A 894 -17.99 -8.22 -9.89
CA ASP A 894 -19.08 -8.97 -10.52
C ASP A 894 -20.10 -9.44 -9.48
N ARG A 895 -19.65 -9.86 -8.30
CA ARG A 895 -20.53 -10.21 -7.18
C ARG A 895 -21.33 -9.03 -6.67
N LEU A 896 -20.72 -7.85 -6.51
CA LEU A 896 -21.43 -6.64 -6.08
C LEU A 896 -22.52 -6.27 -7.09
N VAL A 897 -22.21 -6.26 -8.37
CA VAL A 897 -23.17 -5.98 -9.44
C VAL A 897 -24.30 -7.00 -9.44
N HIS A 898 -23.98 -8.29 -9.28
CA HIS A 898 -24.98 -9.36 -9.20
C HIS A 898 -25.93 -9.19 -8.00
N LEU A 899 -25.40 -8.84 -6.83
CA LEU A 899 -26.24 -8.57 -5.64
C LEU A 899 -27.19 -7.37 -5.86
N VAL A 900 -26.74 -6.33 -6.54
CA VAL A 900 -27.61 -5.20 -6.94
C VAL A 900 -28.70 -5.68 -7.90
N GLN A 901 -28.37 -6.51 -8.90
CA GLN A 901 -29.34 -7.09 -9.83
C GLN A 901 -30.39 -7.95 -9.13
N GLU A 902 -29.96 -8.84 -8.21
CA GLU A 902 -30.89 -9.68 -7.45
C GLU A 902 -31.89 -8.85 -6.64
N LEU A 903 -31.41 -7.81 -5.94
CA LEU A 903 -32.29 -6.92 -5.17
C LEU A 903 -33.22 -6.09 -6.08
N GLN A 904 -32.71 -5.57 -7.21
CA GLN A 904 -33.52 -4.86 -8.19
C GLN A 904 -34.69 -5.72 -8.71
N HIS A 905 -34.44 -7.01 -8.92
CA HIS A 905 -35.47 -7.94 -9.47
C HIS A 905 -36.30 -8.63 -8.39
N SER A 906 -36.07 -8.36 -7.11
CA SER A 906 -36.85 -8.92 -6.02
C SER A 906 -38.33 -8.49 -6.09
N ALA A 907 -39.22 -9.33 -5.57
CA ALA A 907 -40.67 -9.02 -5.53
C ALA A 907 -40.96 -7.78 -4.67
N GLU A 908 -40.21 -7.61 -3.58
CA GLU A 908 -40.34 -6.48 -2.65
C GLU A 908 -39.97 -5.15 -3.32
N SER A 909 -38.82 -5.13 -4.01
CA SER A 909 -38.38 -3.95 -4.74
C SER A 909 -39.37 -3.53 -5.84
N LYS A 910 -39.91 -4.52 -6.55
CA LYS A 910 -40.92 -4.26 -7.59
C LYS A 910 -42.23 -3.70 -7.02
N ALA A 911 -42.68 -4.22 -5.88
CA ALA A 911 -43.89 -3.73 -5.20
C ALA A 911 -43.74 -2.26 -4.74
N GLU A 912 -42.51 -1.84 -4.40
CA GLU A 912 -42.17 -0.47 -3.96
C GLU A 912 -41.83 0.50 -5.11
N GLY A 913 -42.00 0.08 -6.34
CA GLY A 913 -41.75 0.92 -7.52
C GLY A 913 -40.27 0.97 -7.96
N GLY A 914 -39.47 0.03 -7.47
CA GLY A 914 -38.01 -0.05 -7.77
C GLY A 914 -37.19 0.89 -6.89
N THR A 915 -36.15 0.35 -6.30
CA THR A 915 -35.25 1.08 -5.38
C THR A 915 -33.87 1.24 -5.97
N LEU A 916 -33.23 0.15 -6.41
CA LEU A 916 -31.97 0.16 -7.12
C LEU A 916 -32.23 -0.02 -8.62
N PHE A 917 -31.43 0.61 -9.46
CA PHE A 917 -31.63 0.58 -10.90
C PHE A 917 -30.53 -0.14 -11.65
N GLY A 918 -29.26 0.03 -11.24
CA GLY A 918 -28.13 -0.56 -11.91
C GLY A 918 -26.82 -0.35 -11.19
N ALA A 919 -25.80 -1.07 -11.64
CA ALA A 919 -24.46 -0.95 -11.10
C ALA A 919 -23.40 -1.34 -12.13
N LYS A 920 -22.18 -0.78 -12.00
CA LYS A 920 -21.05 -1.06 -12.88
C LYS A 920 -19.71 -0.84 -12.16
N ILE A 921 -18.65 -1.46 -12.66
CA ILE A 921 -17.28 -1.15 -12.25
C ILE A 921 -16.98 0.34 -12.48
N THR A 922 -16.26 0.99 -11.54
CA THR A 922 -15.81 2.37 -11.68
C THR A 922 -14.29 2.43 -11.90
N GLY A 923 -13.84 3.40 -12.69
CA GLY A 923 -12.41 3.60 -12.98
C GLY A 923 -11.81 2.54 -13.91
N GLY A 924 -10.57 2.14 -13.66
CA GLY A 924 -9.80 1.27 -14.57
C GLY A 924 -10.14 -0.22 -14.52
N GLY A 925 -11.03 -0.70 -13.65
CA GLY A 925 -11.38 -2.13 -13.54
C GLY A 925 -10.36 -2.97 -12.76
N SER A 926 -10.38 -4.28 -12.95
CA SER A 926 -9.51 -5.27 -12.28
C SER A 926 -9.60 -5.21 -10.74
N GLY A 927 -10.79 -4.98 -10.20
CA GLY A 927 -11.06 -4.76 -8.78
C GLY A 927 -11.55 -3.34 -8.49
N GLY A 928 -11.34 -2.86 -7.27
CA GLY A 928 -11.75 -1.53 -6.84
C GLY A 928 -13.24 -1.43 -6.51
N THR A 929 -13.86 -0.34 -6.91
CA THR A 929 -15.21 0.06 -6.53
C THR A 929 -16.24 -0.22 -7.62
N VAL A 930 -17.46 -0.49 -7.21
CA VAL A 930 -18.67 -0.57 -8.05
C VAL A 930 -19.50 0.68 -7.80
N CYS A 931 -19.87 1.39 -8.87
CA CYS A 931 -20.83 2.47 -8.84
C CYS A 931 -22.24 1.90 -8.98
N ALA A 932 -23.13 2.20 -8.04
CA ALA A 932 -24.54 1.82 -8.07
C ALA A 932 -25.45 3.06 -8.06
N ILE A 933 -26.60 2.97 -8.76
CA ILE A 933 -27.61 4.02 -8.75
C ILE A 933 -28.97 3.49 -8.29
N GLY A 934 -29.73 4.34 -7.63
CA GLY A 934 -31.07 4.02 -7.14
C GLY A 934 -31.90 5.27 -6.85
N ARG A 935 -33.08 5.07 -6.27
CA ARG A 935 -33.90 6.19 -5.79
C ARG A 935 -33.25 6.79 -4.54
N ASN A 936 -33.36 8.09 -4.40
CA ASN A 936 -32.98 8.78 -3.18
C ASN A 936 -34.10 8.61 -2.13
N CYS A 937 -34.12 7.44 -1.48
CA CYS A 937 -35.10 7.13 -0.44
C CYS A 937 -34.48 6.17 0.61
N LEU A 938 -35.11 6.09 1.79
CA LEU A 938 -34.63 5.27 2.88
C LEU A 938 -34.48 3.79 2.48
N LYS A 939 -35.46 3.24 1.77
CA LYS A 939 -35.47 1.83 1.33
C LYS A 939 -34.30 1.49 0.41
N SER A 940 -33.87 2.42 -0.45
CA SER A 940 -32.69 2.22 -1.29
C SER A 940 -31.41 2.14 -0.45
N SER A 941 -31.30 2.95 0.61
CA SER A 941 -30.17 2.88 1.54
C SER A 941 -30.19 1.55 2.34
N GLU A 942 -31.34 1.05 2.74
CA GLU A 942 -31.50 -0.28 3.35
C GLU A 942 -31.05 -1.40 2.39
N HIS A 943 -31.43 -1.31 1.11
CA HIS A 943 -30.99 -2.29 0.11
C HIS A 943 -29.49 -2.20 -0.16
N ILE A 944 -28.89 -1.02 -0.21
CA ILE A 944 -27.43 -0.88 -0.29
C ILE A 944 -26.74 -1.50 0.93
N PHE A 945 -27.28 -1.28 2.12
CA PHE A 945 -26.82 -1.95 3.33
C PHE A 945 -26.95 -3.47 3.24
N GLU A 946 -28.07 -3.99 2.71
CA GLU A 946 -28.23 -5.42 2.45
C GLU A 946 -27.19 -5.95 1.45
N VAL A 947 -26.89 -5.23 0.37
CA VAL A 947 -25.80 -5.57 -0.54
C VAL A 947 -24.48 -5.71 0.22
N GLN A 948 -24.14 -4.74 1.09
CA GLN A 948 -22.93 -4.80 1.91
C GLN A 948 -22.92 -6.04 2.80
N GLN A 949 -24.03 -6.34 3.50
CA GLN A 949 -24.10 -7.49 4.41
C GLN A 949 -24.04 -8.83 3.66
N ARG A 950 -24.74 -8.95 2.52
CA ARG A 950 -24.71 -10.16 1.68
C ARG A 950 -23.34 -10.36 1.05
N TYR A 951 -22.70 -9.28 0.62
CA TYR A 951 -21.33 -9.33 0.12
C TYR A 951 -20.35 -9.78 1.22
N LYS A 952 -20.47 -9.19 2.43
CA LYS A 952 -19.69 -9.58 3.60
C LYS A 952 -19.90 -11.05 3.96
N LYS A 953 -21.13 -11.54 3.93
CA LYS A 953 -21.46 -12.96 4.17
C LYS A 953 -20.75 -13.87 3.16
N ALA A 954 -20.63 -13.44 1.90
CA ALA A 954 -20.04 -14.22 0.82
C ALA A 954 -18.51 -14.14 0.73
N THR A 955 -17.92 -12.98 1.07
CA THR A 955 -16.50 -12.70 0.86
C THR A 955 -15.74 -12.41 2.15
N GLY A 956 -16.47 -12.08 3.21
CA GLY A 956 -15.95 -11.65 4.48
C GLY A 956 -15.51 -10.20 4.57
N TYR A 957 -15.41 -9.53 3.45
CA TYR A 957 -15.09 -8.11 3.39
C TYR A 957 -16.38 -7.28 3.42
N LEU A 958 -16.49 -6.34 4.35
CA LEU A 958 -17.57 -5.34 4.32
C LEU A 958 -17.19 -4.22 3.35
N PRO A 959 -17.91 -4.05 2.23
CA PRO A 959 -17.64 -2.97 1.31
C PRO A 959 -17.65 -1.60 2.00
N PHE A 960 -16.56 -0.83 1.84
CA PHE A 960 -16.62 0.59 2.19
C PHE A 960 -17.62 1.28 1.27
N LEU A 961 -18.45 2.13 1.84
CA LEU A 961 -19.48 2.86 1.09
C LEU A 961 -19.02 4.30 0.84
N PHE A 962 -18.81 4.62 -0.41
CA PHE A 962 -18.63 6.00 -0.86
C PHE A 962 -20.00 6.62 -1.06
N GLU A 963 -20.31 7.60 -0.25
CA GLU A 963 -21.62 8.25 -0.25
C GLU A 963 -21.47 9.75 -0.07
N GLY A 964 -22.15 10.50 -0.92
CA GLY A 964 -22.05 11.95 -0.96
C GLY A 964 -20.99 12.43 -1.95
N SER A 965 -20.98 13.73 -2.11
CA SER A 965 -20.15 14.44 -3.08
C SER A 965 -19.60 15.70 -2.45
N SER A 966 -18.51 16.20 -2.99
CA SER A 966 -17.84 17.41 -2.50
C SER A 966 -17.29 18.26 -3.65
N PRO A 967 -17.00 19.55 -3.43
CA PRO A 967 -16.47 20.40 -4.49
C PRO A 967 -15.05 19.97 -4.91
N GLY A 968 -14.75 20.11 -6.21
CA GLY A 968 -13.41 20.00 -6.76
C GLY A 968 -12.48 21.12 -6.30
N ALA A 969 -11.17 20.93 -6.53
CA ALA A 969 -10.14 21.86 -6.09
C ALA A 969 -10.34 23.28 -6.61
N GLY A 970 -10.78 23.45 -7.84
CA GLY A 970 -11.06 24.77 -8.42
C GLY A 970 -12.18 25.53 -7.73
N LYS A 971 -13.18 24.81 -7.21
CA LYS A 971 -14.29 25.43 -6.45
C LYS A 971 -13.90 25.70 -5.00
N PHE A 972 -13.11 24.83 -4.41
CA PHE A 972 -12.57 25.02 -3.05
C PHE A 972 -11.57 26.20 -3.01
N GLY A 973 -10.71 26.30 -4.03
CA GLY A 973 -9.60 27.24 -4.05
C GLY A 973 -8.49 26.83 -3.06
N TYR A 974 -8.08 27.77 -2.22
CA TYR A 974 -7.10 27.52 -1.16
C TYR A 974 -7.40 28.32 0.10
N LEU A 975 -6.94 27.81 1.24
CA LEU A 975 -6.88 28.57 2.48
C LEU A 975 -5.45 29.06 2.69
N LYS A 976 -5.32 30.29 3.19
CA LYS A 976 -4.08 30.83 3.71
C LYS A 976 -4.25 31.03 5.20
N ILE A 977 -3.48 30.32 6.00
CA ILE A 977 -3.63 30.28 7.45
C ILE A 977 -2.36 30.75 8.14
N ARG A 978 -2.50 31.35 9.34
CA ARG A 978 -1.41 31.69 10.26
C ARG A 978 -1.78 31.24 11.66
N ARG A 979 -0.83 30.72 12.42
CA ARG A 979 -1.07 30.33 13.80
C ARG A 979 -1.26 31.54 14.68
N ARG A 980 -2.30 31.54 15.53
CA ARG A 980 -2.50 32.60 16.54
C ARG A 980 -1.38 32.54 17.56
N ALA A 981 -0.80 33.70 17.89
CA ALA A 981 0.15 33.84 18.99
C ALA A 981 -0.59 33.51 20.31
N THR A 982 -0.21 32.44 21.00
CA THR A 982 -0.68 32.21 22.37
C THR A 982 -0.24 33.40 23.22
N PRO A 983 -1.15 34.06 23.93
CA PRO A 983 -0.75 35.14 24.85
C PRO A 983 0.22 34.53 25.87
N LYS A 984 1.45 35.04 25.91
CA LYS A 984 2.41 34.68 26.98
C LYS A 984 1.70 34.89 28.28
N LYS A 985 1.47 33.83 29.08
CA LYS A 985 1.09 33.98 30.51
C LYS A 985 2.11 34.89 31.14
N ALA A 986 1.69 36.13 31.50
CA ALA A 986 2.50 37.02 32.28
C ALA A 986 2.94 36.28 33.54
N ASN A 987 4.23 36.03 33.70
CA ASN A 987 4.79 35.55 34.94
C ASN A 987 4.39 36.55 36.02
N ALA A 988 3.46 36.21 36.86
CA ALA A 988 3.27 36.87 38.17
C ALA A 988 4.51 36.50 39.00
N GLY A 989 5.54 37.32 38.84
CA GLY A 989 6.69 37.38 39.72
C GLY A 989 6.20 37.90 41.05
N GLY A 990 6.19 37.06 42.03
CA GLY A 990 6.00 37.46 43.42
C GLY A 990 7.17 38.32 43.86
N ASP A 991 6.90 39.55 44.23
CA ASP A 991 7.74 40.32 45.14
C ASP A 991 7.06 40.31 46.49
N ASP A 992 7.58 39.52 47.41
CA ASP A 992 7.41 39.66 48.86
C ASP A 992 8.18 40.91 49.26
N ALA A 993 7.48 42.01 49.54
CA ALA A 993 7.99 43.09 50.31
C ALA A 993 7.04 43.36 51.48
N ALA A 994 7.47 42.90 52.63
CA ALA A 994 6.89 43.30 53.91
C ALA A 994 6.91 44.81 54.06
N VAL A 995 5.76 45.42 54.31
CA VAL A 995 5.69 46.74 54.93
C VAL A 995 4.72 46.69 56.09
N THR A 996 5.36 46.97 57.23
CA THR A 996 4.81 47.22 58.56
C THR A 996 3.67 48.24 58.61
N MET A 997 2.74 47.93 59.53
CA MET A 997 1.71 48.86 59.99
C MET A 997 2.30 50.19 60.59
N GLU A 998 1.69 51.30 60.26
CA GLU A 998 1.49 52.38 61.22
C GLU A 998 0.15 53.05 60.97
N ASN A 999 -0.61 53.13 62.07
CA ASN A 999 -1.84 53.91 62.26
C ASN A 999 -1.61 55.41 62.07
N LYS A 1000 -2.59 56.10 61.50
CA LYS A 1000 -3.30 57.25 62.20
C LYS A 1000 -4.31 57.98 61.31
N SER A 1001 -5.48 58.08 61.92
CA SER A 1001 -6.61 59.03 61.77
C SER A 1001 -7.53 58.90 60.66
#